data_5d3e78e24b2eacc95796df560ae393b2
#
_entry.id   5d3e78e24b2eacc95796df560ae393b2
#
_cell.length_a   1.000
_cell.length_b   1.000
_cell.length_c   1.000
_cell.angle_alpha   90.00
_cell.angle_beta   90.00
_cell.angle_gamma   90.00
#
_symmetry.space_group_name_H-M   'P 1'
#
loop_
_entity.id
_entity.type
_entity.pdbx_description
1 polymer ?
#
loop_
_entity_poly.entity_id
_entity_poly.type
_entity_poly.pdbx_seq_one_letter_code
_entity_poly.pdbx_strand_id
1 'polypeptide(L)'
;MVRFPLTERLFVVRHDRGASRRADRFRLPPALGTRIRSIGVRQTRGMASDGLTSRLPRPWDPDAFLVAFDDWARSRGLTLYPAQEEAVLELVLDRHLVLSTPTGTGKSLVAVAAHAAALAQGRRSYYTAPLKALVSEKFFDLVETFGPENVGMVTGDSSVNPDAPIVCCTAEILANIALRRGPDADVDSVVMDEFHFYADPERGWAWQVPLLVLSRARFVLMSATLGDVSAIASDLERRTGREVARVTGVERPVPLHYRYAVTPAQELVEQLLAEGLAPVYIVHFSQAAAVERAQALASVRVASREQRDAIAAAVGGFRFSAGFGQTLGRLVRSGIGVHHAGMLPRYRRLVEQLAQQGLLRVVCGTDTLGVGINVPIRTVLLTGLTKFDGTRMRQLTAREFHQVAGRAGRAGFDTQGEVVALAPEHEIENARAAAKAGDDPKARRKVVKKKAPDGFVSWGPASFERLIAAEPEPLASSLRMTAAMLIQLLSRPGADAPASAPGSAFRVVRDLVRDNHEPAARRAALARRAIALYRTLRTAGVVEQSGGGFDGTARVRLTVELQADFALNQPLSPFALAALELLDRDSPDYALDAMSIIEATLDDPRPILSQQEFRARGEAVAAMKADGIEYEERMELLEEITWPKPLAELLEHAYETFASSQPWIRDFELSPKSVVRDLYERAMGFADYVAFYQLGRSEGLVLRYLSDAYRAARQTIPDEAKTDELRDLIEWLGELVRQVDSSLLDEWAALTDGAGSASDPHRADAAVLPPAAPDVTRNRRAFLVLVRNELWRRVQLAALQRDDELVALDPDAGWPEALDAYYDAHDAIGTGASARSAARILITEHPERWQVRQIIEDPEGDHDWGIDAEVDLAASRDEGTAVVRVAGLNRL
;
A
#
# COMPACT_ATOMS: atom_id res chain seq x y z
N MET A 1 17.82 -50.10 30.49
CA MET A 1 17.97 -48.67 30.20
C MET A 1 18.38 -48.52 28.75
N VAL A 2 17.43 -48.35 27.86
CA VAL A 2 17.69 -48.02 26.48
C VAL A 2 16.71 -46.91 26.17
N ARG A 3 17.24 -45.68 25.96
CA ARG A 3 16.50 -44.52 25.50
C ARG A 3 16.18 -44.75 24.02
N PHE A 4 14.90 -44.88 23.68
CA PHE A 4 14.42 -44.68 22.32
C PHE A 4 14.09 -43.21 22.12
N PRO A 5 14.63 -42.57 21.08
CA PRO A 5 14.26 -41.21 20.75
C PRO A 5 12.85 -41.20 20.16
N LEU A 6 12.09 -40.18 20.52
CA LEU A 6 10.83 -39.77 19.85
C LEU A 6 11.10 -39.57 18.36
N THR A 7 10.54 -40.46 17.56
CA THR A 7 10.67 -40.44 16.11
C THR A 7 9.94 -39.20 15.55
N GLU A 8 10.69 -38.16 15.25
CA GLU A 8 10.30 -37.19 14.26
C GLU A 8 10.06 -37.93 12.94
N ARG A 9 8.83 -37.94 12.46
CA ARG A 9 8.57 -38.36 11.08
C ARG A 9 9.04 -37.23 10.16
N LEU A 10 10.32 -37.27 9.82
CA LEU A 10 10.89 -36.48 8.71
C LEU A 10 10.42 -37.14 7.40
N PHE A 11 9.52 -36.48 6.71
CA PHE A 11 9.26 -36.78 5.31
C PHE A 11 10.21 -35.90 4.48
N VAL A 12 11.25 -36.49 3.97
CA VAL A 12 12.15 -35.88 2.98
C VAL A 12 11.58 -36.21 1.60
N VAL A 13 10.90 -35.28 0.96
CA VAL A 13 10.53 -35.42 -0.44
C VAL A 13 11.68 -34.86 -1.28
N ARG A 14 12.57 -35.75 -1.74
CA ARG A 14 13.49 -35.41 -2.83
C ARG A 14 12.69 -35.37 -4.12
N HIS A 15 12.55 -34.22 -4.67
CA HIS A 15 11.97 -34.05 -6.01
C HIS A 15 13.07 -34.33 -7.06
N ASP A 16 13.34 -35.62 -7.32
CA ASP A 16 14.02 -36.05 -8.54
C ASP A 16 13.01 -36.03 -9.68
N ARG A 17 12.85 -34.87 -10.31
CA ARG A 17 12.21 -34.81 -11.64
C ARG A 17 13.27 -35.20 -12.67
N GLY A 18 13.18 -36.46 -13.11
CA GLY A 18 13.95 -36.95 -14.24
C GLY A 18 13.83 -35.98 -15.41
N ALA A 19 14.94 -35.43 -15.78
CA ALA A 19 15.10 -34.67 -17.01
C ALA A 19 14.81 -35.61 -18.18
N SER A 20 13.65 -35.59 -18.78
CA SER A 20 13.36 -36.27 -20.02
C SER A 20 13.16 -35.28 -21.16
N ARG A 21 14.20 -35.22 -21.98
CA ARG A 21 14.10 -35.08 -23.44
C ARG A 21 13.24 -33.94 -24.00
N ARG A 22 13.80 -32.73 -24.02
CA ARG A 22 13.55 -31.68 -25.03
C ARG A 22 14.62 -30.60 -25.09
N ALA A 23 15.88 -30.98 -24.98
CA ALA A 23 17.04 -30.07 -25.14
C ALA A 23 17.64 -30.06 -26.58
N ASP A 24 16.87 -30.53 -27.55
CA ASP A 24 17.38 -30.65 -28.93
C ASP A 24 16.54 -29.85 -29.94
N ARG A 25 16.43 -28.57 -29.77
CA ARG A 25 15.97 -27.68 -30.86
C ARG A 25 16.25 -26.20 -30.71
N PHE A 26 17.37 -25.77 -30.20
CA PHE A 26 17.85 -24.41 -30.46
C PHE A 26 19.34 -24.34 -30.21
N ARG A 27 20.14 -24.84 -31.19
CA ARG A 27 21.53 -24.44 -31.29
C ARG A 27 21.57 -23.07 -31.98
N LEU A 28 21.97 -22.03 -31.25
CA LEU A 28 22.38 -20.75 -31.81
C LEU A 28 23.42 -20.98 -32.92
N PRO A 29 23.43 -20.20 -33.99
CA PRO A 29 24.51 -20.25 -34.98
C PRO A 29 25.85 -20.08 -34.26
N PRO A 30 26.85 -20.90 -34.59
CA PRO A 30 28.14 -20.91 -33.86
C PRO A 30 28.92 -19.58 -33.88
N ALA A 31 28.51 -18.65 -34.73
CA ALA A 31 29.15 -17.36 -34.91
C ALA A 31 28.91 -16.34 -33.79
N LEU A 32 27.75 -16.37 -33.04
CA LEU A 32 27.49 -15.43 -31.98
C LEU A 32 28.09 -15.86 -30.62
N GLY A 33 28.05 -17.14 -30.30
CA GLY A 33 28.62 -17.67 -29.07
C GLY A 33 30.15 -17.61 -28.99
N THR A 34 30.85 -17.61 -30.15
CA THR A 34 32.31 -17.58 -30.21
C THR A 34 32.90 -16.15 -30.15
N ARG A 35 32.12 -15.12 -30.54
CA ARG A 35 32.61 -13.73 -30.47
C ARG A 35 32.64 -13.16 -29.05
N ILE A 36 31.77 -13.65 -28.14
CA ILE A 36 31.78 -13.21 -26.73
C ILE A 36 33.01 -13.74 -25.96
N ARG A 37 33.61 -14.85 -26.42
CA ARG A 37 34.77 -15.48 -25.74
C ARG A 37 36.15 -14.98 -26.22
N SER A 38 36.24 -14.17 -27.27
CA SER A 38 37.54 -13.81 -27.88
C SER A 38 37.94 -12.34 -27.78
N ILE A 39 37.22 -11.50 -27.06
CA ILE A 39 37.59 -10.10 -26.83
C ILE A 39 38.45 -10.03 -25.60
N GLY A 40 39.78 -10.01 -25.84
CA GLY A 40 40.80 -9.96 -24.81
C GLY A 40 40.75 -8.71 -23.94
N VAL A 41 40.97 -8.93 -22.68
CA VAL A 41 41.07 -7.95 -21.60
C VAL A 41 42.17 -6.91 -21.96
N ARG A 42 41.76 -5.69 -22.28
CA ARG A 42 42.59 -4.51 -22.10
C ARG A 42 42.39 -3.94 -20.72
N GLN A 43 43.38 -4.15 -19.86
CA GLN A 43 43.48 -3.46 -18.58
C GLN A 43 43.49 -1.95 -18.81
N THR A 44 42.45 -1.23 -18.39
CA THR A 44 42.53 0.23 -18.16
C THR A 44 42.42 0.48 -16.65
N ARG A 45 43.49 0.96 -16.10
CA ARG A 45 43.58 1.49 -14.73
C ARG A 45 42.72 2.74 -14.59
N GLY A 46 41.92 2.79 -13.54
CA GLY A 46 41.51 3.99 -12.83
C GLY A 46 40.49 4.85 -13.55
N MET A 47 39.16 4.52 -13.41
CA MET A 47 38.10 5.50 -13.60
C MET A 47 37.05 5.29 -12.48
N ALA A 48 36.55 6.40 -11.94
CA ALA A 48 35.42 6.45 -11.05
C ALA A 48 34.25 5.63 -11.64
N SER A 49 33.42 5.07 -10.77
CA SER A 49 32.28 4.24 -11.16
C SER A 49 31.33 4.98 -12.11
N ASP A 50 31.59 4.91 -13.40
CA ASP A 50 30.68 5.41 -14.42
C ASP A 50 29.39 4.57 -14.38
N GLY A 51 28.24 5.23 -14.19
CA GLY A 51 26.91 4.60 -14.19
C GLY A 51 26.63 3.88 -15.51
N LEU A 52 25.65 2.96 -15.52
CA LEU A 52 25.26 2.21 -16.72
C LEU A 52 24.94 3.15 -17.90
N THR A 53 24.31 4.28 -17.65
CA THR A 53 23.88 5.26 -18.65
C THR A 53 25.02 5.76 -19.55
N SER A 54 26.23 5.98 -18.99
CA SER A 54 27.39 6.45 -19.74
C SER A 54 28.02 5.38 -20.65
N ARG A 55 27.71 4.10 -20.40
CA ARG A 55 28.22 2.94 -21.16
C ARG A 55 27.30 2.52 -22.31
N LEU A 56 26.07 3.05 -22.36
CA LEU A 56 25.08 2.66 -23.37
C LEU A 56 25.51 3.15 -24.76
N PRO A 57 25.42 2.28 -25.80
CA PRO A 57 25.78 2.64 -27.15
C PRO A 57 24.84 3.70 -27.73
N ARG A 58 25.44 4.74 -28.33
CA ARG A 58 24.73 5.79 -29.07
C ARG A 58 25.49 6.07 -30.37
N PRO A 59 24.94 5.74 -31.56
CA PRO A 59 23.59 5.16 -31.82
C PRO A 59 23.41 3.75 -31.27
N TRP A 60 22.17 3.26 -31.23
CA TRP A 60 21.81 1.91 -30.78
C TRP A 60 22.55 0.85 -31.61
N ASP A 61 23.24 -0.03 -30.92
CA ASP A 61 23.91 -1.21 -31.48
C ASP A 61 23.64 -2.39 -30.51
N PRO A 62 22.96 -3.45 -30.96
CA PRO A 62 22.65 -4.60 -30.15
C PRO A 62 23.85 -5.33 -29.55
N ASP A 63 24.92 -5.56 -30.36
CA ASP A 63 26.12 -6.26 -29.91
C ASP A 63 26.92 -5.43 -28.90
N ALA A 64 27.06 -4.13 -29.18
CA ALA A 64 27.70 -3.19 -28.25
C ALA A 64 26.93 -3.05 -26.94
N PHE A 65 25.60 -3.11 -26.98
CA PHE A 65 24.76 -3.09 -25.78
C PHE A 65 25.00 -4.32 -24.91
N LEU A 66 25.04 -5.52 -25.49
CA LEU A 66 25.28 -6.77 -24.73
C LEU A 66 26.63 -6.71 -24.01
N VAL A 67 27.67 -6.24 -24.69
CA VAL A 67 29.02 -6.08 -24.11
C VAL A 67 28.99 -5.04 -22.97
N ALA A 68 28.37 -3.88 -23.21
CA ALA A 68 28.33 -2.79 -22.23
C ALA A 68 27.55 -3.20 -20.97
N PHE A 69 26.45 -3.95 -21.14
CA PHE A 69 25.63 -4.43 -20.02
C PHE A 69 26.35 -5.51 -19.20
N ASP A 70 27.01 -6.47 -19.84
CA ASP A 70 27.77 -7.51 -19.16
C ASP A 70 28.98 -6.92 -18.42
N ASP A 71 29.72 -5.99 -19.05
CA ASP A 71 30.84 -5.28 -18.41
C ASP A 71 30.38 -4.46 -17.20
N TRP A 72 29.22 -3.81 -17.30
CA TRP A 72 28.63 -3.09 -16.16
C TRP A 72 28.23 -4.05 -15.04
N ALA A 73 27.54 -5.15 -15.35
CA ALA A 73 27.16 -6.14 -14.35
C ALA A 73 28.39 -6.70 -13.62
N ARG A 74 29.45 -7.07 -14.36
CA ARG A 74 30.72 -7.53 -13.79
C ARG A 74 31.42 -6.49 -12.94
N SER A 75 31.35 -5.21 -13.34
CA SER A 75 31.94 -4.11 -12.54
C SER A 75 31.28 -3.97 -11.16
N ARG A 76 30.03 -4.47 -11.02
CA ARG A 76 29.28 -4.55 -9.78
C ARG A 76 29.43 -5.92 -9.06
N GLY A 77 30.32 -6.78 -9.54
CA GLY A 77 30.50 -8.13 -8.98
C GLY A 77 29.38 -9.10 -9.31
N LEU A 78 28.53 -8.78 -10.29
CA LEU A 78 27.42 -9.62 -10.72
C LEU A 78 27.82 -10.44 -11.95
N THR A 79 27.47 -11.73 -11.94
CA THR A 79 27.58 -12.61 -13.11
C THR A 79 26.18 -13.03 -13.52
N LEU A 80 25.82 -12.84 -14.78
CA LEU A 80 24.53 -13.23 -15.30
C LEU A 80 24.32 -14.73 -15.23
N TYR A 81 23.16 -15.16 -14.77
CA TYR A 81 22.71 -16.54 -14.88
C TYR A 81 22.29 -16.84 -16.34
N PRO A 82 22.34 -18.09 -16.81
CA PRO A 82 21.95 -18.44 -18.19
C PRO A 82 20.55 -17.95 -18.60
N ALA A 83 19.59 -18.00 -17.67
CA ALA A 83 18.25 -17.49 -17.90
C ALA A 83 18.20 -15.95 -18.03
N GLN A 84 19.10 -15.22 -17.37
CA GLN A 84 19.21 -13.78 -17.51
C GLN A 84 19.89 -13.43 -18.85
N GLU A 85 20.93 -14.17 -19.24
CA GLU A 85 21.57 -14.01 -20.55
C GLU A 85 20.55 -14.23 -21.68
N GLU A 86 19.78 -15.33 -21.63
CA GLU A 86 18.69 -15.60 -22.56
C GLU A 86 17.67 -14.46 -22.59
N ALA A 87 17.20 -14.01 -21.42
CA ALA A 87 16.24 -12.92 -21.32
C ALA A 87 16.77 -11.60 -21.93
N VAL A 88 18.02 -11.25 -21.67
CA VAL A 88 18.65 -10.04 -22.24
C VAL A 88 18.79 -10.15 -23.76
N LEU A 89 19.15 -11.31 -24.30
CA LEU A 89 19.20 -11.55 -25.74
C LEU A 89 17.83 -11.37 -26.41
N GLU A 90 16.76 -11.89 -25.80
CA GLU A 90 15.41 -11.73 -26.31
C GLU A 90 14.93 -10.27 -26.28
N LEU A 91 15.35 -9.50 -25.26
CA LEU A 91 15.09 -8.06 -25.19
C LEU A 91 15.79 -7.28 -26.30
N VAL A 92 17.01 -7.65 -26.65
CA VAL A 92 17.78 -7.02 -27.74
C VAL A 92 17.15 -7.34 -29.11
N LEU A 93 16.50 -8.47 -29.25
CA LEU A 93 15.74 -8.86 -30.44
C LEU A 93 14.37 -8.16 -30.55
N ASP A 94 14.06 -7.24 -29.67
CA ASP A 94 12.78 -6.48 -29.57
C ASP A 94 11.54 -7.38 -29.37
N ARG A 95 11.68 -8.54 -28.75
CA ARG A 95 10.61 -9.46 -28.44
C ARG A 95 9.93 -9.11 -27.12
N HIS A 96 8.66 -9.49 -26.95
CA HIS A 96 8.06 -9.58 -25.63
C HIS A 96 8.74 -10.68 -24.82
N LEU A 97 8.80 -10.50 -23.51
CA LEU A 97 9.40 -11.47 -22.60
C LEU A 97 8.42 -11.89 -21.51
N VAL A 98 8.23 -13.18 -21.34
CA VAL A 98 7.61 -13.78 -20.15
C VAL A 98 8.70 -14.44 -19.32
N LEU A 99 9.00 -13.87 -18.16
CA LEU A 99 10.03 -14.34 -17.25
C LEU A 99 9.38 -14.99 -16.02
N SER A 100 9.26 -16.32 -16.04
CA SER A 100 8.73 -17.11 -14.93
C SER A 100 9.88 -17.90 -14.27
N THR A 101 10.61 -17.22 -13.41
CA THR A 101 11.75 -17.80 -12.72
C THR A 101 11.57 -17.68 -11.21
N PRO A 102 12.06 -18.63 -10.40
CA PRO A 102 11.93 -18.62 -8.94
C PRO A 102 12.41 -17.29 -8.32
N THR A 103 11.99 -17.04 -7.09
CA THR A 103 12.54 -15.91 -6.30
C THR A 103 14.05 -16.15 -6.07
N GLY A 104 14.85 -15.08 -6.12
CA GLY A 104 16.31 -15.15 -5.95
C GLY A 104 17.09 -15.40 -7.24
N THR A 105 16.44 -15.51 -8.41
CA THR A 105 17.12 -15.65 -9.72
C THR A 105 17.48 -14.31 -10.37
N GLY A 106 17.35 -13.19 -9.65
CA GLY A 106 17.78 -11.88 -10.14
C GLY A 106 16.93 -11.28 -11.25
N LYS A 107 15.60 -11.46 -11.21
CA LYS A 107 14.64 -10.84 -12.15
C LYS A 107 14.83 -9.33 -12.30
N SER A 108 15.21 -8.66 -11.21
CA SER A 108 15.48 -7.21 -11.20
C SER A 108 16.57 -6.81 -12.20
N LEU A 109 17.58 -7.65 -12.43
CA LEU A 109 18.63 -7.37 -13.39
C LEU A 109 18.13 -7.40 -14.85
N VAL A 110 17.15 -8.27 -15.13
CA VAL A 110 16.47 -8.31 -16.45
C VAL A 110 15.60 -7.06 -16.65
N ALA A 111 14.96 -6.56 -15.57
CA ALA A 111 14.24 -5.29 -15.61
C ALA A 111 15.19 -4.11 -15.92
N VAL A 112 16.35 -4.07 -15.26
CA VAL A 112 17.41 -3.06 -15.56
C VAL A 112 17.85 -3.14 -17.02
N ALA A 113 18.08 -4.36 -17.57
CA ALA A 113 18.42 -4.55 -18.97
C ALA A 113 17.34 -4.03 -19.92
N ALA A 114 16.06 -4.26 -19.59
CA ALA A 114 14.92 -3.79 -20.38
C ALA A 114 14.86 -2.25 -20.44
N HIS A 115 15.05 -1.58 -19.29
CA HIS A 115 15.11 -0.12 -19.21
C HIS A 115 16.36 0.45 -19.90
N ALA A 116 17.52 -0.18 -19.73
CA ALA A 116 18.76 0.20 -20.39
C ALA A 116 18.65 0.12 -21.91
N ALA A 117 18.07 -0.96 -22.44
CA ALA A 117 17.84 -1.13 -23.87
C ALA A 117 16.85 -0.08 -24.42
N ALA A 118 15.78 0.23 -23.67
CA ALA A 118 14.84 1.28 -24.05
C ALA A 118 15.54 2.66 -24.06
N LEU A 119 16.28 2.99 -23.01
CA LEU A 119 17.01 4.26 -22.88
C LEU A 119 18.06 4.44 -23.99
N ALA A 120 18.82 3.37 -24.33
CA ALA A 120 19.80 3.40 -25.42
C ALA A 120 19.16 3.65 -26.79
N GLN A 121 17.91 3.22 -26.97
CA GLN A 121 17.11 3.43 -28.16
C GLN A 121 16.36 4.78 -28.18
N GLY A 122 16.47 5.61 -27.11
CA GLY A 122 15.70 6.83 -26.96
C GLY A 122 14.19 6.59 -26.78
N ARG A 123 13.80 5.42 -26.27
CA ARG A 123 12.43 5.00 -26.03
C ARG A 123 12.05 5.22 -24.57
N ARG A 124 10.78 5.54 -24.34
CA ARG A 124 10.22 5.70 -22.98
C ARG A 124 9.79 4.36 -22.42
N SER A 125 10.19 4.09 -21.17
CA SER A 125 9.90 2.82 -20.52
C SER A 125 9.23 3.00 -19.16
N TYR A 126 8.38 2.04 -18.83
CA TYR A 126 7.61 2.03 -17.58
C TYR A 126 7.93 0.76 -16.78
N TYR A 127 8.18 0.94 -15.48
CA TYR A 127 8.20 -0.13 -14.49
C TYR A 127 6.93 -0.11 -13.68
N THR A 128 6.19 -1.21 -13.63
CA THR A 128 4.96 -1.30 -12.84
C THR A 128 5.00 -2.42 -11.83
N ALA A 129 4.48 -2.13 -10.64
CA ALA A 129 4.35 -3.09 -9.54
C ALA A 129 3.01 -2.92 -8.81
N PRO A 130 2.55 -3.94 -8.04
CA PRO A 130 1.23 -3.89 -7.40
C PRO A 130 1.16 -2.96 -6.20
N LEU A 131 2.27 -2.68 -5.55
CA LEU A 131 2.31 -1.92 -4.31
C LEU A 131 3.19 -0.69 -4.46
N LYS A 132 2.75 0.44 -3.89
CA LYS A 132 3.53 1.68 -3.84
C LYS A 132 4.93 1.46 -3.25
N ALA A 133 5.05 0.67 -2.18
CA ALA A 133 6.33 0.38 -1.55
C ALA A 133 7.33 -0.27 -2.52
N LEU A 134 6.86 -1.20 -3.37
CA LEU A 134 7.68 -1.82 -4.43
C LEU A 134 8.10 -0.83 -5.51
N VAL A 135 7.15 0.00 -5.95
CA VAL A 135 7.42 1.06 -6.92
C VAL A 135 8.49 1.99 -6.40
N SER A 136 8.40 2.37 -5.12
CA SER A 136 9.36 3.27 -4.48
C SER A 136 10.74 2.62 -4.32
N GLU A 137 10.81 1.37 -3.86
CA GLU A 137 12.08 0.62 -3.77
C GLU A 137 12.77 0.56 -5.13
N LYS A 138 12.02 0.20 -6.17
CA LYS A 138 12.57 0.13 -7.52
C LYS A 138 12.91 1.47 -8.12
N PHE A 139 12.19 2.51 -7.79
CA PHE A 139 12.54 3.87 -8.18
C PHE A 139 13.93 4.24 -7.68
N PHE A 140 14.24 4.01 -6.40
CA PHE A 140 15.57 4.32 -5.86
C PHE A 140 16.66 3.42 -6.44
N ASP A 141 16.41 2.11 -6.61
CA ASP A 141 17.34 1.19 -7.28
C ASP A 141 17.69 1.66 -8.71
N LEU A 142 16.67 2.13 -9.45
CA LEU A 142 16.85 2.60 -10.81
C LEU A 142 17.52 3.99 -10.86
N VAL A 143 17.22 4.88 -9.90
CA VAL A 143 17.93 6.17 -9.75
C VAL A 143 19.42 5.94 -9.49
N GLU A 144 19.79 5.00 -8.62
CA GLU A 144 21.19 4.64 -8.38
C GLU A 144 21.87 4.10 -9.65
N THR A 145 21.11 3.38 -10.49
CA THR A 145 21.65 2.75 -11.71
C THR A 145 21.75 3.72 -12.88
N PHE A 146 20.73 4.56 -13.09
CA PHE A 146 20.59 5.39 -14.30
C PHE A 146 20.76 6.89 -14.08
N GLY A 147 20.82 7.35 -12.83
CA GLY A 147 20.81 8.77 -12.45
C GLY A 147 19.41 9.35 -12.28
N PRO A 148 19.26 10.37 -11.39
CA PRO A 148 17.95 10.97 -11.08
C PRO A 148 17.30 11.68 -12.28
N GLU A 149 18.09 12.16 -13.23
CA GLU A 149 17.61 12.82 -14.45
C GLU A 149 16.88 11.85 -15.42
N ASN A 150 17.15 10.55 -15.32
CA ASN A 150 16.60 9.53 -16.23
C ASN A 150 15.43 8.76 -15.62
N VAL A 151 15.16 8.91 -14.33
CA VAL A 151 14.16 8.12 -13.63
C VAL A 151 13.10 9.01 -12.98
N GLY A 152 11.85 8.66 -13.17
CA GLY A 152 10.71 9.31 -12.55
C GLY A 152 9.82 8.32 -11.80
N MET A 153 8.96 8.84 -10.95
CA MET A 153 7.97 8.05 -10.23
C MET A 153 6.60 8.74 -10.26
N VAL A 154 5.55 7.96 -10.54
CA VAL A 154 4.17 8.42 -10.50
C VAL A 154 3.33 7.42 -9.72
N THR A 155 2.78 7.87 -8.59
CA THR A 155 1.84 7.10 -7.77
C THR A 155 0.56 7.90 -7.56
N GLY A 156 -0.46 7.33 -6.90
CA GLY A 156 -1.73 8.04 -6.69
C GLY A 156 -1.61 9.29 -5.83
N ASP A 157 -0.55 9.44 -5.06
CA ASP A 157 -0.34 10.50 -4.07
C ASP A 157 0.99 11.25 -4.24
N SER A 158 1.89 10.80 -5.12
CA SER A 158 3.16 11.48 -5.38
C SER A 158 3.58 11.39 -6.85
N SER A 159 4.20 12.46 -7.33
CA SER A 159 4.77 12.53 -8.68
C SER A 159 6.14 13.20 -8.60
N VAL A 160 7.16 12.50 -9.08
CA VAL A 160 8.55 12.95 -9.10
C VAL A 160 9.08 12.71 -10.50
N ASN A 161 9.58 13.74 -11.18
CA ASN A 161 10.13 13.68 -12.53
C ASN A 161 9.25 12.86 -13.52
N PRO A 162 7.95 13.19 -13.68
CA PRO A 162 7.00 12.35 -14.44
C PRO A 162 7.32 12.21 -15.92
N ASP A 163 8.15 13.11 -16.46
CA ASP A 163 8.54 13.14 -17.87
C ASP A 163 9.87 12.41 -18.16
N ALA A 164 10.45 11.75 -17.16
CA ALA A 164 11.66 10.98 -17.29
C ALA A 164 11.53 9.86 -18.34
N PRO A 165 12.65 9.44 -18.97
CA PRO A 165 12.66 8.32 -19.90
C PRO A 165 12.25 6.97 -19.26
N ILE A 166 12.50 6.80 -17.96
CA ILE A 166 12.12 5.62 -17.18
C ILE A 166 11.15 6.08 -16.09
N VAL A 167 9.92 5.57 -16.09
CA VAL A 167 8.90 5.94 -15.12
C VAL A 167 8.49 4.74 -14.29
N CYS A 168 8.67 4.82 -12.96
CA CYS A 168 8.15 3.85 -12.02
C CYS A 168 6.73 4.23 -11.60
N CYS A 169 5.77 3.33 -11.72
CA CYS A 169 4.38 3.61 -11.36
C CYS A 169 3.62 2.38 -10.88
N THR A 170 2.48 2.57 -10.22
CA THR A 170 1.58 1.44 -9.97
C THR A 170 0.86 1.03 -11.25
N ALA A 171 0.38 -0.21 -11.31
CA ALA A 171 -0.30 -0.74 -12.49
C ALA A 171 -1.53 0.08 -12.90
N GLU A 172 -2.26 0.63 -11.91
CA GLU A 172 -3.43 1.46 -12.14
C GLU A 172 -3.08 2.77 -12.88
N ILE A 173 -1.92 3.36 -12.58
CA ILE A 173 -1.44 4.56 -13.28
C ILE A 173 -1.18 4.26 -14.74
N LEU A 174 -0.46 3.18 -15.05
CA LEU A 174 -0.22 2.76 -16.42
C LEU A 174 -1.52 2.41 -17.16
N ALA A 175 -2.45 1.72 -16.49
CA ALA A 175 -3.76 1.41 -17.06
C ALA A 175 -4.55 2.68 -17.39
N ASN A 176 -4.53 3.68 -16.52
CA ASN A 176 -5.18 4.97 -16.76
C ASN A 176 -4.54 5.73 -17.93
N ILE A 177 -3.21 5.72 -18.06
CA ILE A 177 -2.51 6.27 -19.24
C ILE A 177 -2.97 5.55 -20.51
N ALA A 178 -3.02 4.22 -20.49
CA ALA A 178 -3.48 3.40 -21.61
C ALA A 178 -4.94 3.70 -21.97
N LEU A 179 -5.83 3.82 -20.99
CA LEU A 179 -7.24 4.16 -21.21
C LEU A 179 -7.38 5.57 -21.80
N ARG A 180 -6.67 6.55 -21.32
CA ARG A 180 -6.77 7.96 -21.72
C ARG A 180 -6.13 8.23 -23.07
N ARG A 181 -4.96 7.64 -23.37
CA ARG A 181 -4.18 7.92 -24.58
C ARG A 181 -4.29 6.88 -25.67
N GLY A 182 -4.69 5.67 -25.33
CA GLY A 182 -4.83 4.58 -26.29
C GLY A 182 -3.48 4.07 -26.81
N PRO A 183 -3.48 3.53 -28.06
CA PRO A 183 -2.27 3.01 -28.69
C PRO A 183 -1.18 4.07 -28.96
N ASP A 184 -1.56 5.34 -28.96
CA ASP A 184 -0.65 6.49 -29.21
C ASP A 184 -0.06 7.04 -27.90
N ALA A 185 -0.25 6.36 -26.77
CA ALA A 185 0.42 6.71 -25.54
C ALA A 185 1.96 6.65 -25.72
N ASP A 186 2.66 7.60 -25.10
CA ASP A 186 4.13 7.64 -25.07
C ASP A 186 4.68 6.56 -24.11
N VAL A 187 4.49 5.30 -24.51
CA VAL A 187 4.85 4.08 -23.78
C VAL A 187 5.41 3.07 -24.78
N ASP A 188 6.73 2.93 -24.83
CA ASP A 188 7.39 2.04 -25.78
C ASP A 188 7.78 0.70 -25.17
N SER A 189 8.09 0.67 -23.87
CA SER A 189 8.48 -0.55 -23.17
C SER A 189 7.87 -0.58 -21.78
N VAL A 190 7.34 -1.72 -21.37
CA VAL A 190 6.71 -1.91 -20.07
C VAL A 190 7.29 -3.13 -19.38
N VAL A 191 7.78 -2.95 -18.18
CA VAL A 191 8.15 -4.02 -17.25
C VAL A 191 7.03 -4.16 -16.23
N MET A 192 6.34 -5.29 -16.24
CA MET A 192 5.28 -5.64 -15.30
C MET A 192 5.82 -6.64 -14.27
N ASP A 193 6.21 -6.14 -13.12
CA ASP A 193 6.67 -6.99 -12.03
C ASP A 193 5.49 -7.52 -11.21
N GLU A 194 5.67 -8.67 -10.61
CA GLU A 194 4.62 -9.43 -9.91
C GLU A 194 3.35 -9.61 -10.77
N PHE A 195 3.55 -9.97 -12.04
CA PHE A 195 2.48 -10.09 -13.03
C PHE A 195 1.35 -11.08 -12.64
N HIS A 196 1.56 -11.92 -11.64
CA HIS A 196 0.52 -12.80 -11.11
C HIS A 196 -0.68 -12.02 -10.52
N PHE A 197 -0.54 -10.73 -10.19
CA PHE A 197 -1.65 -9.84 -9.82
C PHE A 197 -2.66 -9.61 -10.95
N TYR A 198 -2.34 -10.01 -12.18
CA TYR A 198 -3.30 -10.11 -13.27
C TYR A 198 -4.56 -10.90 -12.88
N ALA A 199 -4.44 -11.92 -12.04
CA ALA A 199 -5.54 -12.72 -11.53
C ALA A 199 -6.22 -12.17 -10.28
N ASP A 200 -5.79 -11.02 -9.77
CA ASP A 200 -6.42 -10.39 -8.62
C ASP A 200 -7.85 -9.95 -8.93
N PRO A 201 -8.86 -10.33 -8.09
CA PRO A 201 -10.27 -10.04 -8.36
C PRO A 201 -10.61 -8.56 -8.41
N GLU A 202 -9.88 -7.71 -7.69
CA GLU A 202 -10.15 -6.28 -7.58
C GLU A 202 -9.25 -5.46 -8.50
N ARG A 203 -8.00 -5.82 -8.62
CA ARG A 203 -6.95 -5.02 -9.26
C ARG A 203 -6.44 -5.59 -10.59
N GLY A 204 -6.79 -6.83 -10.94
CA GLY A 204 -6.28 -7.51 -12.14
C GLY A 204 -6.56 -6.78 -13.46
N TRP A 205 -7.59 -5.96 -13.51
CA TRP A 205 -7.90 -5.09 -14.64
C TRP A 205 -6.73 -4.14 -14.99
N ALA A 206 -6.00 -3.68 -13.98
CA ALA A 206 -4.88 -2.76 -14.18
C ALA A 206 -3.68 -3.42 -14.88
N TRP A 207 -3.49 -4.72 -14.70
CA TRP A 207 -2.52 -5.51 -15.47
C TRP A 207 -3.01 -5.80 -16.87
N GLN A 208 -4.31 -6.04 -17.04
CA GLN A 208 -4.89 -6.44 -18.32
C GLN A 208 -5.02 -5.29 -19.32
N VAL A 209 -5.50 -4.13 -18.87
CA VAL A 209 -5.79 -2.99 -19.74
C VAL A 209 -4.58 -2.55 -20.60
N PRO A 210 -3.35 -2.39 -20.06
CA PRO A 210 -2.19 -2.06 -20.89
C PRO A 210 -1.92 -3.08 -21.98
N LEU A 211 -2.05 -4.40 -21.71
CA LEU A 211 -1.87 -5.45 -22.69
C LEU A 211 -2.89 -5.37 -23.84
N LEU A 212 -4.14 -4.99 -23.52
CA LEU A 212 -5.21 -4.86 -24.49
C LEU A 212 -5.10 -3.61 -25.37
N VAL A 213 -4.50 -2.54 -24.83
CA VAL A 213 -4.61 -1.19 -25.43
C VAL A 213 -3.28 -0.70 -26.02
N LEU A 214 -2.14 -0.96 -25.39
CA LEU A 214 -0.83 -0.45 -25.81
C LEU A 214 -0.19 -1.37 -26.86
N SER A 215 -0.76 -1.43 -28.04
CA SER A 215 -0.32 -2.36 -29.09
C SER A 215 1.06 -2.06 -29.68
N ARG A 216 1.64 -0.88 -29.41
CA ARG A 216 3.00 -0.52 -29.83
C ARG A 216 4.07 -0.86 -28.80
N ALA A 217 3.68 -1.00 -27.54
CA ALA A 217 4.62 -1.24 -26.45
C ALA A 217 5.19 -2.66 -26.46
N ARG A 218 6.44 -2.79 -26.05
CA ARG A 218 7.07 -4.07 -25.71
C ARG A 218 6.78 -4.38 -24.24
N PHE A 219 6.41 -5.61 -23.94
CA PHE A 219 6.09 -6.05 -22.57
C PHE A 219 7.10 -7.06 -22.05
N VAL A 220 7.49 -6.88 -20.79
CA VAL A 220 8.28 -7.81 -19.98
C VAL A 220 7.42 -8.20 -18.78
N LEU A 221 6.88 -9.42 -18.79
CA LEU A 221 5.97 -9.94 -17.76
C LEU A 221 6.77 -10.82 -16.80
N MET A 222 6.93 -10.37 -15.55
CA MET A 222 7.81 -11.03 -14.58
C MET A 222 7.02 -11.50 -13.35
N SER A 223 7.22 -12.74 -12.96
CA SER A 223 6.77 -13.25 -11.65
C SER A 223 7.43 -14.60 -11.35
N ALA A 224 7.41 -15.00 -10.08
CA ALA A 224 7.89 -16.33 -9.67
C ALA A 224 6.83 -17.44 -9.85
N THR A 225 5.55 -17.10 -10.02
CA THR A 225 4.41 -18.04 -9.93
C THR A 225 3.36 -17.76 -11.01
N LEU A 226 3.77 -17.72 -12.29
CA LEU A 226 2.84 -17.39 -13.39
C LEU A 226 1.86 -18.52 -13.73
N GLY A 227 2.26 -19.77 -13.63
CA GLY A 227 1.50 -20.87 -14.18
C GLY A 227 1.48 -20.83 -15.72
N ASP A 228 0.43 -21.37 -16.35
CA ASP A 228 0.28 -21.31 -17.80
C ASP A 228 -0.22 -19.94 -18.26
N VAL A 229 0.59 -19.27 -19.08
CA VAL A 229 0.32 -17.96 -19.69
C VAL A 229 0.21 -18.01 -21.19
N SER A 230 0.03 -19.19 -21.78
CA SER A 230 0.01 -19.41 -23.22
C SER A 230 -1.05 -18.57 -23.93
N ALA A 231 -2.23 -18.44 -23.35
CA ALA A 231 -3.31 -17.64 -23.91
C ALA A 231 -2.97 -16.12 -23.93
N ILE A 232 -2.35 -15.62 -22.85
CA ILE A 232 -1.92 -14.21 -22.74
C ILE A 232 -0.81 -13.93 -23.77
N ALA A 233 0.16 -14.84 -23.90
CA ALA A 233 1.26 -14.69 -24.85
C ALA A 233 0.75 -14.66 -26.30
N SER A 234 -0.13 -15.58 -26.67
CA SER A 234 -0.70 -15.62 -28.03
C SER A 234 -1.57 -14.40 -28.35
N ASP A 235 -2.31 -13.88 -27.37
CA ASP A 235 -3.07 -12.66 -27.54
C ASP A 235 -2.15 -11.44 -27.71
N LEU A 236 -1.05 -11.38 -26.97
CA LEU A 236 -0.06 -10.31 -27.07
C LEU A 236 0.63 -10.32 -28.45
N GLU A 237 1.06 -11.49 -28.96
CA GLU A 237 1.59 -11.64 -30.32
C GLU A 237 0.60 -11.17 -31.38
N ARG A 238 -0.66 -11.57 -31.25
CA ARG A 238 -1.74 -11.18 -32.18
C ARG A 238 -1.96 -9.67 -32.23
N ARG A 239 -1.90 -9.00 -31.07
CA ARG A 239 -2.18 -7.55 -30.95
C ARG A 239 -1.03 -6.67 -31.41
N THR A 240 0.17 -7.10 -31.12
CA THR A 240 1.38 -6.27 -31.33
C THR A 240 2.17 -6.65 -32.56
N GLY A 241 1.99 -7.89 -33.07
CA GLY A 241 2.79 -8.44 -34.17
C GLY A 241 4.22 -8.82 -33.74
N ARG A 242 4.58 -8.73 -32.44
CA ARG A 242 5.88 -9.11 -31.90
C ARG A 242 5.81 -10.51 -31.29
N GLU A 243 6.85 -11.31 -31.49
CA GLU A 243 7.00 -12.63 -30.85
C GLU A 243 7.14 -12.52 -29.34
N VAL A 244 6.65 -13.55 -28.62
CA VAL A 244 6.80 -13.66 -27.17
C VAL A 244 7.81 -14.74 -26.82
N ALA A 245 8.95 -14.33 -26.27
CA ALA A 245 9.93 -15.23 -25.68
C ALA A 245 9.49 -15.65 -24.27
N ARG A 246 9.70 -16.92 -23.94
CA ARG A 246 9.34 -17.49 -22.63
C ARG A 246 10.55 -18.10 -21.96
N VAL A 247 11.04 -17.44 -20.92
CA VAL A 247 12.11 -17.94 -20.07
C VAL A 247 11.49 -18.55 -18.82
N THR A 248 11.35 -19.86 -18.81
CA THR A 248 10.66 -20.64 -17.78
C THR A 248 11.45 -21.92 -17.45
N GLY A 249 11.08 -22.59 -16.37
CA GLY A 249 11.67 -23.89 -16.03
C GLY A 249 13.11 -23.81 -15.47
N VAL A 250 13.50 -22.65 -14.98
CA VAL A 250 14.83 -22.43 -14.40
C VAL A 250 14.92 -23.09 -13.02
N GLU A 251 15.97 -23.86 -12.81
CA GLU A 251 16.26 -24.43 -11.49
C GLU A 251 16.55 -23.33 -10.47
N ARG A 252 16.05 -23.51 -9.27
CA ARG A 252 16.26 -22.58 -8.18
C ARG A 252 17.72 -22.60 -7.73
N PRO A 253 18.41 -21.43 -7.61
CA PRO A 253 19.82 -21.40 -7.15
C PRO A 253 20.00 -22.00 -5.76
N VAL A 254 19.01 -21.83 -4.87
CA VAL A 254 19.00 -22.38 -3.51
C VAL A 254 17.82 -23.35 -3.40
N PRO A 255 18.06 -24.68 -3.40
CA PRO A 255 16.99 -25.67 -3.29
C PRO A 255 16.24 -25.54 -1.95
N LEU A 256 14.95 -25.93 -1.95
CA LEU A 256 14.12 -25.91 -0.74
C LEU A 256 14.02 -27.30 -0.12
N HIS A 257 14.17 -27.32 1.20
CA HIS A 257 13.88 -28.48 2.01
C HIS A 257 12.56 -28.26 2.77
N TYR A 258 11.68 -29.24 2.75
CA TYR A 258 10.34 -29.15 3.32
C TYR A 258 10.19 -30.06 4.53
N ARG A 259 9.66 -29.49 5.64
CA ARG A 259 9.45 -30.21 6.90
C ARG A 259 8.04 -29.91 7.44
N TYR A 260 7.32 -30.96 7.85
CA TYR A 260 6.06 -30.81 8.58
C TYR A 260 6.31 -31.03 10.07
N ALA A 261 5.95 -30.09 10.93
CA ALA A 261 6.27 -30.10 12.35
C ALA A 261 5.03 -30.20 13.22
N VAL A 262 5.06 -31.10 14.19
CA VAL A 262 4.01 -31.31 15.22
C VAL A 262 4.51 -30.81 16.59
N THR A 263 5.51 -29.94 16.59
CA THR A 263 6.10 -29.31 17.76
C THR A 263 5.46 -27.94 17.99
N PRO A 264 5.23 -27.48 19.24
CA PRO A 264 4.76 -26.13 19.49
C PRO A 264 5.66 -25.08 18.84
N ALA A 265 5.05 -24.04 18.31
CA ALA A 265 5.77 -23.03 17.51
C ALA A 265 6.96 -22.41 18.26
N GLN A 266 6.84 -22.17 19.57
CA GLN A 266 7.92 -21.60 20.37
C GLN A 266 9.13 -22.55 20.47
N GLU A 267 8.89 -23.82 20.80
CA GLU A 267 9.92 -24.85 20.88
C GLU A 267 10.57 -25.08 19.51
N LEU A 268 9.78 -25.07 18.45
CA LEU A 268 10.26 -25.20 17.08
C LEU A 268 11.17 -24.01 16.67
N VAL A 269 10.83 -22.80 17.03
CA VAL A 269 11.69 -21.63 16.77
C VAL A 269 13.00 -21.75 17.52
N GLU A 270 12.99 -22.19 18.80
CA GLU A 270 14.21 -22.44 19.58
C GLU A 270 15.10 -23.49 18.91
N GLN A 271 14.51 -24.59 18.40
CA GLN A 271 15.22 -25.60 17.65
C GLN A 271 15.85 -25.04 16.36
N LEU A 272 15.09 -24.32 15.55
CA LEU A 272 15.59 -23.73 14.31
C LEU A 272 16.74 -22.75 14.58
N LEU A 273 16.64 -21.95 15.65
CA LEU A 273 17.72 -21.04 16.05
C LEU A 273 18.97 -21.78 16.53
N ALA A 274 18.80 -22.89 17.26
CA ALA A 274 19.90 -23.75 17.72
C ALA A 274 20.58 -24.51 16.56
N GLU A 275 19.81 -24.92 15.55
CA GLU A 275 20.29 -25.53 14.31
C GLU A 275 21.00 -24.52 13.39
N GLY A 276 21.01 -23.22 13.74
CA GLY A 276 21.63 -22.17 12.94
C GLY A 276 20.82 -21.81 11.69
N LEU A 277 19.52 -22.09 11.65
CA LEU A 277 18.61 -21.86 10.52
C LEU A 277 17.94 -20.47 10.53
N ALA A 278 18.55 -19.51 11.23
CA ALA A 278 18.12 -18.09 11.19
C ALA A 278 18.68 -17.37 9.96
N PRO A 279 18.00 -16.29 9.47
CA PRO A 279 16.75 -15.71 9.95
C PRO A 279 15.51 -16.56 9.67
N VAL A 280 14.58 -16.63 10.64
CA VAL A 280 13.30 -17.35 10.53
C VAL A 280 12.17 -16.35 10.29
N TYR A 281 11.47 -16.51 9.17
CA TYR A 281 10.25 -15.79 8.89
C TYR A 281 9.03 -16.62 9.25
N ILE A 282 8.27 -16.18 10.25
CA ILE A 282 7.04 -16.84 10.72
C ILE A 282 5.85 -16.19 10.04
N VAL A 283 5.19 -16.95 9.19
CA VAL A 283 4.07 -16.48 8.37
C VAL A 283 2.76 -16.73 9.06
N HIS A 284 2.02 -15.66 9.31
CA HIS A 284 0.68 -15.63 9.84
C HIS A 284 -0.31 -15.13 8.78
N PHE A 285 -1.59 -15.50 8.93
CA PHE A 285 -2.65 -15.04 8.02
C PHE A 285 -3.55 -13.98 8.67
N SER A 286 -3.12 -13.42 9.80
CA SER A 286 -3.71 -12.23 10.40
C SER A 286 -2.63 -11.37 11.08
N GLN A 287 -2.85 -10.06 11.08
CA GLN A 287 -1.94 -9.09 11.70
C GLN A 287 -1.84 -9.31 13.22
N ALA A 288 -2.98 -9.56 13.88
CA ALA A 288 -3.05 -9.81 15.31
C ALA A 288 -2.20 -11.03 15.70
N ALA A 289 -2.34 -12.16 14.98
CA ALA A 289 -1.58 -13.36 15.24
C ALA A 289 -0.06 -13.16 15.07
N ALA A 290 0.37 -12.32 14.10
CA ALA A 290 1.78 -11.99 13.91
C ALA A 290 2.33 -11.23 15.12
N VAL A 291 1.61 -10.23 15.62
CA VAL A 291 2.00 -9.43 16.80
C VAL A 291 2.00 -10.28 18.07
N GLU A 292 0.95 -11.06 18.30
CA GLU A 292 0.84 -11.95 19.45
C GLU A 292 1.97 -12.98 19.50
N ARG A 293 2.32 -13.58 18.36
CA ARG A 293 3.43 -14.51 18.25
C ARG A 293 4.75 -13.83 18.56
N ALA A 294 5.00 -12.65 18.01
CA ALA A 294 6.21 -11.88 18.30
C ALA A 294 6.35 -11.57 19.80
N GLN A 295 5.26 -11.16 20.44
CA GLN A 295 5.22 -10.90 21.89
C GLN A 295 5.45 -12.18 22.71
N ALA A 296 4.87 -13.30 22.32
CA ALA A 296 5.09 -14.59 22.97
C ALA A 296 6.57 -15.04 22.87
N LEU A 297 7.22 -14.77 21.74
CA LEU A 297 8.64 -15.08 21.54
C LEU A 297 9.59 -14.14 22.28
N ALA A 298 9.13 -13.03 22.82
CA ALA A 298 9.96 -12.13 23.61
C ALA A 298 10.52 -12.78 24.88
N SER A 299 9.89 -13.87 25.36
CA SER A 299 10.40 -14.70 26.47
C SER A 299 11.54 -15.66 26.06
N VAL A 300 11.72 -15.87 24.75
CA VAL A 300 12.78 -16.71 24.19
C VAL A 300 14.06 -15.91 23.99
N ARG A 301 15.20 -16.51 24.24
CA ARG A 301 16.49 -15.88 23.95
C ARG A 301 16.79 -15.96 22.45
N VAL A 302 16.22 -15.04 21.67
CA VAL A 302 16.36 -15.02 20.21
C VAL A 302 17.72 -14.49 19.77
N ALA A 303 18.20 -13.40 20.38
CA ALA A 303 19.47 -12.74 20.03
C ALA A 303 20.53 -12.87 21.14
N SER A 304 21.81 -12.96 20.75
CA SER A 304 22.94 -12.90 21.67
C SER A 304 23.08 -11.51 22.27
N ARG A 305 23.97 -11.34 23.27
CA ARG A 305 24.24 -10.03 23.86
C ARG A 305 24.84 -9.08 22.83
N GLU A 306 25.82 -9.56 22.07
CA GLU A 306 26.50 -8.77 21.03
C GLU A 306 25.51 -8.32 19.94
N GLN A 307 24.59 -9.18 19.54
CA GLN A 307 23.54 -8.81 18.57
C GLN A 307 22.59 -7.75 19.14
N ARG A 308 22.20 -7.87 20.40
CA ARG A 308 21.36 -6.86 21.05
C ARG A 308 22.05 -5.50 21.18
N ASP A 309 23.34 -5.51 21.47
CA ASP A 309 24.15 -4.30 21.55
C ASP A 309 24.28 -3.65 20.14
N ALA A 310 24.48 -4.44 19.10
CA ALA A 310 24.49 -3.97 17.71
C ALA A 310 23.12 -3.40 17.27
N ILE A 311 22.02 -4.07 17.62
CA ILE A 311 20.67 -3.55 17.37
C ILE A 311 20.45 -2.25 18.12
N ALA A 312 20.84 -2.16 19.38
CA ALA A 312 20.70 -0.94 20.19
C ALA A 312 21.47 0.23 19.57
N ALA A 313 22.66 -0.01 19.04
CA ALA A 313 23.45 0.99 18.33
C ALA A 313 22.75 1.42 17.01
N ALA A 314 22.27 0.45 16.22
CA ALA A 314 21.58 0.74 14.95
C ALA A 314 20.27 1.54 15.15
N VAL A 315 19.55 1.29 16.24
CA VAL A 315 18.24 1.90 16.55
C VAL A 315 18.37 3.14 17.45
N GLY A 316 19.57 3.49 17.90
CA GLY A 316 19.82 4.50 18.95
C GLY A 316 19.20 5.88 18.68
N GLY A 317 19.05 6.30 17.42
CA GLY A 317 18.42 7.56 17.03
C GLY A 317 16.95 7.47 16.67
N PHE A 318 16.35 6.26 16.66
CA PHE A 318 14.99 6.08 16.18
C PHE A 318 13.94 6.36 17.26
N ARG A 319 12.98 7.27 16.97
CA ARG A 319 11.89 7.62 17.90
C ARG A 319 10.69 6.70 17.66
N PHE A 320 10.38 5.87 18.64
CA PHE A 320 9.18 5.05 18.66
C PHE A 320 8.02 5.85 19.25
N SER A 321 6.90 5.96 18.53
CA SER A 321 5.69 6.59 19.06
C SER A 321 5.09 5.77 20.21
N ALA A 322 4.21 6.37 20.98
CA ALA A 322 3.39 5.67 21.97
C ALA A 322 2.58 4.54 21.32
N GLY A 323 2.14 3.57 22.09
CA GLY A 323 1.34 2.45 21.61
C GLY A 323 2.17 1.34 20.96
N PHE A 324 1.89 0.99 19.71
CA PHE A 324 2.57 -0.10 19.01
C PHE A 324 4.06 0.15 18.80
N GLY A 325 4.46 1.41 18.58
CA GLY A 325 5.87 1.76 18.42
C GLY A 325 6.74 1.31 19.60
N GLN A 326 6.29 1.54 20.83
CA GLN A 326 7.01 1.10 22.03
C GLN A 326 7.11 -0.43 22.12
N THR A 327 6.04 -1.14 21.74
CA THR A 327 6.04 -2.61 21.69
C THR A 327 7.03 -3.11 20.65
N LEU A 328 7.00 -2.54 19.45
CA LEU A 328 7.95 -2.87 18.38
C LEU A 328 9.40 -2.58 18.81
N GLY A 329 9.65 -1.44 19.46
CA GLY A 329 10.98 -1.09 19.97
C GLY A 329 11.55 -2.12 20.95
N ARG A 330 10.71 -2.69 21.82
CA ARG A 330 11.12 -3.79 22.73
C ARG A 330 11.42 -5.08 21.96
N LEU A 331 10.56 -5.46 21.02
CA LEU A 331 10.71 -6.67 20.21
C LEU A 331 11.98 -6.61 19.35
N VAL A 332 12.19 -5.50 18.64
CA VAL A 332 13.37 -5.29 17.80
C VAL A 332 14.66 -5.42 18.59
N ARG A 333 14.74 -4.77 19.77
CA ARG A 333 15.92 -4.91 20.67
C ARG A 333 16.18 -6.33 21.15
N SER A 334 15.16 -7.21 21.08
CA SER A 334 15.30 -8.64 21.36
C SER A 334 15.67 -9.47 20.13
N GLY A 335 15.85 -8.87 18.95
CA GLY A 335 16.14 -9.53 17.68
C GLY A 335 14.91 -10.10 16.97
N ILE A 336 13.71 -9.60 17.34
CA ILE A 336 12.41 -10.01 16.79
C ILE A 336 11.82 -8.85 16.01
N GLY A 337 11.58 -9.03 14.71
CA GLY A 337 10.85 -8.11 13.87
C GLY A 337 9.36 -8.46 13.79
N VAL A 338 8.54 -7.46 13.55
CA VAL A 338 7.13 -7.61 13.15
C VAL A 338 6.93 -6.89 11.82
N HIS A 339 6.24 -7.53 10.88
CA HIS A 339 6.01 -6.93 9.57
C HIS A 339 4.64 -7.30 8.99
N HIS A 340 3.76 -6.30 8.83
CA HIS A 340 2.45 -6.45 8.19
C HIS A 340 1.94 -5.12 7.63
N ALA A 341 0.94 -5.17 6.75
CA ALA A 341 0.39 -3.99 6.08
C ALA A 341 -0.25 -2.94 7.02
N GLY A 342 -0.66 -3.36 8.23
CA GLY A 342 -1.23 -2.47 9.25
C GLY A 342 -0.19 -1.66 10.05
N MET A 343 1.11 -1.79 9.76
CA MET A 343 2.16 -1.00 10.39
C MET A 343 2.40 0.30 9.63
N LEU A 344 2.84 1.33 10.35
CA LEU A 344 3.33 2.55 9.71
C LEU A 344 4.51 2.26 8.78
N PRO A 345 4.64 2.94 7.65
CA PRO A 345 5.72 2.73 6.68
C PRO A 345 7.11 2.83 7.30
N ARG A 346 7.35 3.82 8.18
CA ARG A 346 8.62 4.00 8.89
C ARG A 346 9.03 2.79 9.73
N TYR A 347 8.06 2.08 10.35
CA TYR A 347 8.33 0.88 11.14
C TYR A 347 8.62 -0.33 10.25
N ARG A 348 7.91 -0.46 9.14
CA ARG A 348 8.18 -1.51 8.15
C ARG A 348 9.60 -1.37 7.62
N ARG A 349 9.97 -0.15 7.19
CA ARG A 349 11.33 0.17 6.70
C ARG A 349 12.40 -0.13 7.75
N LEU A 350 12.19 0.25 9.02
CA LEU A 350 13.10 -0.09 10.12
C LEU A 350 13.34 -1.60 10.22
N VAL A 351 12.26 -2.38 10.23
CA VAL A 351 12.35 -3.86 10.33
C VAL A 351 13.07 -4.44 9.10
N GLU A 352 12.80 -3.94 7.91
CA GLU A 352 13.44 -4.34 6.66
C GLU A 352 14.94 -4.05 6.68
N GLN A 353 15.35 -2.85 7.05
CA GLN A 353 16.76 -2.45 7.14
C GLN A 353 17.52 -3.28 8.16
N LEU A 354 16.96 -3.49 9.35
CA LEU A 354 17.59 -4.33 10.37
C LEU A 354 17.67 -5.80 9.95
N ALA A 355 16.68 -6.30 9.20
CA ALA A 355 16.71 -7.64 8.65
C ALA A 355 17.76 -7.78 7.52
N GLN A 356 17.88 -6.78 6.65
CA GLN A 356 18.92 -6.72 5.60
C GLN A 356 20.32 -6.69 6.20
N GLN A 357 20.51 -5.98 7.32
CA GLN A 357 21.76 -5.96 8.09
C GLN A 357 22.03 -7.28 8.85
N GLY A 358 21.10 -8.25 8.80
CA GLY A 358 21.24 -9.52 9.51
C GLY A 358 21.06 -9.42 11.03
N LEU A 359 20.56 -8.30 11.53
CA LEU A 359 20.39 -8.05 12.97
C LEU A 359 19.14 -8.74 13.54
N LEU A 360 18.11 -8.97 12.74
CA LEU A 360 16.90 -9.68 13.17
C LEU A 360 17.02 -11.18 12.88
N ARG A 361 16.82 -11.99 13.89
CA ARG A 361 16.88 -13.46 13.77
C ARG A 361 15.52 -14.11 13.53
N VAL A 362 14.45 -13.45 13.95
CA VAL A 362 13.06 -13.86 13.74
C VAL A 362 12.26 -12.67 13.25
N VAL A 363 11.44 -12.87 12.22
CA VAL A 363 10.47 -11.89 11.75
C VAL A 363 9.10 -12.56 11.74
N CYS A 364 8.15 -12.02 12.51
CA CYS A 364 6.74 -12.43 12.49
C CYS A 364 5.99 -11.51 11.54
N GLY A 365 5.34 -12.07 10.52
CA GLY A 365 4.63 -11.24 9.56
C GLY A 365 3.48 -11.95 8.87
N THR A 366 2.77 -11.22 8.04
CA THR A 366 1.71 -11.77 7.19
C THR A 366 2.25 -12.21 5.83
N ASP A 367 1.47 -12.99 5.10
CA ASP A 367 1.79 -13.43 3.73
C ASP A 367 2.13 -12.26 2.78
N THR A 368 1.71 -11.03 3.11
CA THR A 368 2.03 -9.81 2.35
C THR A 368 3.52 -9.45 2.37
N LEU A 369 4.31 -9.86 3.37
CA LEU A 369 5.77 -9.78 3.32
C LEU A 369 6.34 -10.61 2.14
N GLY A 370 5.55 -11.58 1.65
CA GLY A 370 5.86 -12.35 0.46
C GLY A 370 5.89 -11.54 -0.84
N VAL A 371 5.40 -10.30 -0.87
CA VAL A 371 5.33 -9.49 -2.08
C VAL A 371 6.32 -8.33 -1.97
N GLY A 372 7.45 -8.46 -2.66
CA GLY A 372 8.33 -7.34 -3.03
C GLY A 372 9.32 -6.84 -2.03
N ILE A 373 9.56 -7.48 -0.90
CA ILE A 373 10.56 -7.02 0.05
C ILE A 373 11.80 -7.91 -0.03
N ASN A 374 12.96 -7.29 -0.19
CA ASN A 374 14.25 -7.96 -0.22
C ASN A 374 14.79 -8.18 1.20
N VAL A 375 14.11 -9.03 1.98
CA VAL A 375 14.59 -9.46 3.31
C VAL A 375 15.28 -10.82 3.18
N PRO A 376 16.52 -10.96 3.64
CA PRO A 376 17.26 -12.23 3.58
C PRO A 376 16.67 -13.24 4.58
N ILE A 377 15.88 -14.19 4.11
CA ILE A 377 15.21 -15.23 4.90
C ILE A 377 15.86 -16.57 4.59
N ARG A 378 16.33 -17.28 5.61
CA ARG A 378 16.81 -18.66 5.46
C ARG A 378 15.69 -19.67 5.62
N THR A 379 14.83 -19.47 6.62
CA THR A 379 13.75 -20.38 6.97
C THR A 379 12.40 -19.70 6.94
N VAL A 380 11.44 -20.30 6.27
CA VAL A 380 10.02 -19.90 6.28
C VAL A 380 9.24 -20.89 7.16
N LEU A 381 8.58 -20.40 8.19
CA LEU A 381 7.70 -21.17 9.06
C LEU A 381 6.24 -20.76 8.83
N LEU A 382 5.48 -21.62 8.17
CA LEU A 382 4.04 -21.46 7.94
C LEU A 382 3.26 -21.91 9.19
N THR A 383 2.50 -21.01 9.82
CA THR A 383 1.70 -21.34 11.01
C THR A 383 0.40 -22.09 10.67
N GLY A 384 0.07 -22.19 9.39
CA GLY A 384 -1.09 -22.93 8.88
C GLY A 384 -1.05 -23.02 7.36
N LEU A 385 -1.92 -23.82 6.78
CA LEU A 385 -2.08 -23.97 5.32
C LEU A 385 -3.46 -23.50 4.85
N THR A 386 -4.09 -22.66 5.65
CA THR A 386 -5.42 -22.07 5.38
C THR A 386 -5.41 -20.58 5.67
N LYS A 387 -6.23 -19.84 4.91
CA LYS A 387 -6.45 -18.41 5.15
C LYS A 387 -7.91 -18.02 4.94
N PHE A 388 -8.29 -16.88 5.51
CA PHE A 388 -9.59 -16.26 5.29
C PHE A 388 -9.57 -15.46 3.97
N ASP A 389 -10.56 -15.68 3.10
CA ASP A 389 -10.64 -15.04 1.78
C ASP A 389 -11.56 -13.79 1.76
N GLY A 390 -11.99 -13.32 2.92
CA GLY A 390 -12.95 -12.23 3.07
C GLY A 390 -14.36 -12.75 3.39
N THR A 391 -14.68 -14.00 3.04
CA THR A 391 -16.00 -14.63 3.27
C THR A 391 -15.89 -15.90 4.10
N ARG A 392 -14.89 -16.72 3.86
CA ARG A 392 -14.71 -18.03 4.52
C ARG A 392 -13.25 -18.41 4.65
N MET A 393 -12.99 -19.36 5.55
CA MET A 393 -11.69 -20.04 5.60
C MET A 393 -11.55 -21.00 4.43
N ARG A 394 -10.38 -20.97 3.74
CA ARG A 394 -10.04 -21.91 2.66
C ARG A 394 -8.58 -22.36 2.75
N GLN A 395 -8.25 -23.45 2.09
CA GLN A 395 -6.86 -23.86 1.92
C GLN A 395 -6.11 -22.86 1.01
N LEU A 396 -4.81 -22.76 1.22
CA LEU A 396 -3.94 -22.00 0.32
C LEU A 396 -3.98 -22.58 -1.09
N THR A 397 -3.90 -21.72 -2.08
CA THR A 397 -3.64 -22.13 -3.47
C THR A 397 -2.17 -22.51 -3.64
N ALA A 398 -1.82 -23.24 -4.69
CA ALA A 398 -0.43 -23.57 -4.99
C ALA A 398 0.41 -22.29 -5.20
N ARG A 399 -0.16 -21.29 -5.87
CA ARG A 399 0.49 -19.99 -6.07
C ARG A 399 0.83 -19.32 -4.75
N GLU A 400 -0.14 -19.18 -3.85
CA GLU A 400 0.05 -18.55 -2.53
C GLU A 400 1.13 -19.29 -1.72
N PHE A 401 1.07 -20.61 -1.73
CA PHE A 401 2.07 -21.43 -1.05
C PHE A 401 3.48 -21.22 -1.62
N HIS A 402 3.64 -21.30 -2.94
CA HIS A 402 4.95 -21.13 -3.58
C HIS A 402 5.50 -19.71 -3.48
N GLN A 403 4.66 -18.68 -3.45
CA GLN A 403 5.09 -17.29 -3.18
C GLN A 403 5.73 -17.15 -1.80
N VAL A 404 5.08 -17.72 -0.79
CA VAL A 404 5.58 -17.66 0.58
C VAL A 404 6.80 -18.59 0.77
N ALA A 405 6.69 -19.84 0.37
CA ALA A 405 7.78 -20.84 0.45
C ALA A 405 9.02 -20.39 -0.35
N GLY A 406 8.80 -19.72 -1.48
CA GLY A 406 9.84 -19.18 -2.34
C GLY A 406 10.73 -18.13 -1.70
N ARG A 407 10.39 -17.59 -0.54
CA ARG A 407 11.24 -16.66 0.22
C ARG A 407 12.36 -17.34 0.99
N ALA A 408 12.27 -18.66 1.23
CA ALA A 408 13.31 -19.38 1.96
C ALA A 408 14.59 -19.56 1.11
N GLY A 409 15.74 -19.41 1.75
CA GLY A 409 17.06 -19.58 1.13
C GLY A 409 17.58 -18.30 0.43
N ARG A 410 18.76 -17.85 0.87
CA ARG A 410 19.41 -16.63 0.41
C ARG A 410 20.43 -16.98 -0.66
N ALA A 411 20.21 -16.48 -1.89
CA ALA A 411 21.17 -16.65 -2.97
C ALA A 411 22.55 -16.06 -2.57
N GLY A 412 23.62 -16.82 -2.80
CA GLY A 412 24.98 -16.43 -2.44
C GLY A 412 25.38 -16.66 -0.97
N PHE A 413 24.44 -17.00 -0.08
CA PHE A 413 24.71 -17.23 1.35
C PHE A 413 24.33 -18.63 1.81
N ASP A 414 23.18 -19.15 1.35
CA ASP A 414 22.66 -20.44 1.79
C ASP A 414 22.81 -21.50 0.67
N THR A 415 23.15 -22.71 1.06
CA THR A 415 23.15 -23.86 0.15
C THR A 415 21.78 -24.51 0.04
N GLN A 416 20.88 -24.23 1.01
CA GLN A 416 19.54 -24.78 1.10
C GLN A 416 18.65 -23.86 1.92
N GLY A 417 17.39 -23.65 1.47
CA GLY A 417 16.35 -22.96 2.22
C GLY A 417 15.42 -23.92 2.92
N GLU A 418 14.95 -23.57 4.12
CA GLU A 418 14.03 -24.40 4.89
C GLU A 418 12.61 -23.87 4.81
N VAL A 419 11.65 -24.75 4.54
CA VAL A 419 10.21 -24.46 4.59
C VAL A 419 9.53 -25.41 5.55
N VAL A 420 9.05 -24.87 6.66
CA VAL A 420 8.43 -25.67 7.72
C VAL A 420 6.94 -25.34 7.79
N ALA A 421 6.07 -26.35 7.69
CA ALA A 421 4.64 -26.18 7.95
C ALA A 421 4.30 -26.72 9.34
N LEU A 422 3.63 -25.90 10.15
CA LEU A 422 3.20 -26.28 11.48
C LEU A 422 1.88 -27.07 11.42
N ALA A 423 1.76 -28.11 12.22
CA ALA A 423 0.50 -28.83 12.40
C ALA A 423 -0.56 -27.93 13.05
N PRO A 424 -1.86 -28.21 12.88
CA PRO A 424 -2.93 -27.56 13.64
C PRO A 424 -2.72 -27.65 15.15
N GLU A 425 -3.10 -26.60 15.87
CA GLU A 425 -2.82 -26.50 17.32
C GLU A 425 -3.43 -27.67 18.13
N HIS A 426 -4.64 -28.08 17.80
CA HIS A 426 -5.28 -29.23 18.44
C HIS A 426 -4.52 -30.55 18.19
N GLU A 427 -3.84 -30.71 17.05
CA GLU A 427 -2.99 -31.87 16.76
C GLU A 427 -1.70 -31.82 17.58
N ILE A 428 -1.08 -30.64 17.69
CA ILE A 428 0.11 -30.42 18.51
C ILE A 428 -0.19 -30.72 19.99
N GLU A 429 -1.30 -30.21 20.50
CA GLU A 429 -1.73 -30.46 21.87
C GLU A 429 -2.02 -31.97 22.12
N ASN A 430 -2.69 -32.61 21.15
CA ASN A 430 -2.97 -34.04 21.23
C ASN A 430 -1.66 -34.89 21.21
N ALA A 431 -0.70 -34.50 20.40
CA ALA A 431 0.60 -35.12 20.34
C ALA A 431 1.36 -34.95 21.68
N ARG A 432 1.34 -33.75 22.27
CA ARG A 432 1.92 -33.47 23.59
C ARG A 432 1.25 -34.30 24.70
N ALA A 433 -0.08 -34.37 24.69
CA ALA A 433 -0.82 -35.16 25.65
C ALA A 433 -0.51 -36.65 25.53
N ALA A 434 -0.36 -37.16 24.30
CA ALA A 434 0.06 -38.53 24.04
C ALA A 434 1.51 -38.80 24.50
N ALA A 435 2.43 -37.83 24.24
CA ALA A 435 3.83 -37.93 24.68
C ALA A 435 3.95 -37.93 26.21
N LYS A 436 3.15 -37.09 26.91
CA LYS A 436 3.12 -37.09 28.39
C LYS A 436 2.58 -38.40 29.00
N ALA A 437 1.66 -39.07 28.30
CA ALA A 437 1.11 -40.36 28.74
C ALA A 437 2.14 -41.51 28.61
N GLY A 438 3.25 -41.30 27.89
CA GLY A 438 4.32 -42.29 27.69
C GLY A 438 3.81 -43.57 27.04
N ASP A 439 4.42 -44.72 27.38
CA ASP A 439 4.05 -46.03 26.83
C ASP A 439 3.01 -46.77 27.71
N ASP A 440 2.52 -46.15 28.77
CA ASP A 440 1.49 -46.76 29.64
C ASP A 440 0.12 -46.81 28.90
N PRO A 441 -0.40 -48.03 28.60
CA PRO A 441 -1.67 -48.16 27.91
C PRO A 441 -2.88 -47.60 28.70
N LYS A 442 -2.81 -47.55 30.03
CA LYS A 442 -3.86 -47.00 30.89
C LYS A 442 -3.85 -45.46 30.84
N ALA A 443 -2.67 -44.83 30.83
CA ALA A 443 -2.49 -43.41 30.73
C ALA A 443 -2.94 -42.92 29.33
N ARG A 444 -2.55 -43.63 28.25
CA ARG A 444 -2.97 -43.32 26.88
C ARG A 444 -4.50 -43.37 26.68
N ARG A 445 -5.20 -44.33 27.31
CA ARG A 445 -6.68 -44.40 27.25
C ARG A 445 -7.38 -43.25 27.93
N LYS A 446 -6.73 -42.58 28.89
CA LYS A 446 -7.25 -41.43 29.63
C LYS A 446 -7.02 -40.07 28.90
N VAL A 447 -6.22 -40.05 27.86
CA VAL A 447 -5.95 -38.82 27.09
C VAL A 447 -7.23 -38.41 26.33
N VAL A 448 -7.82 -37.34 26.75
CA VAL A 448 -8.94 -36.71 26.04
C VAL A 448 -8.36 -35.91 24.87
N LYS A 449 -8.65 -36.34 23.66
CA LYS A 449 -8.20 -35.65 22.45
C LYS A 449 -9.04 -34.37 22.22
N LYS A 450 -8.38 -33.24 22.03
CA LYS A 450 -9.03 -32.01 21.58
C LYS A 450 -9.54 -32.20 20.17
N LYS A 451 -10.79 -31.79 19.94
CA LYS A 451 -11.41 -31.76 18.60
C LYS A 451 -10.96 -30.48 17.88
N ALA A 452 -11.00 -30.54 16.57
CA ALA A 452 -10.85 -29.32 15.76
C ALA A 452 -11.96 -28.32 16.13
N PRO A 453 -11.69 -27.00 16.11
CA PRO A 453 -12.72 -25.96 16.28
C PRO A 453 -13.83 -26.08 15.21
N ASP A 454 -15.04 -25.62 15.55
CA ASP A 454 -16.13 -25.58 14.57
C ASP A 454 -15.75 -24.70 13.37
N GLY A 455 -16.10 -25.14 12.18
CA GLY A 455 -15.75 -24.46 10.93
C GLY A 455 -14.27 -24.57 10.52
N PHE A 456 -13.48 -25.39 11.20
CA PHE A 456 -12.07 -25.58 10.89
C PHE A 456 -11.87 -26.25 9.54
N VAL A 457 -11.13 -25.58 8.64
CA VAL A 457 -10.66 -26.18 7.38
C VAL A 457 -9.40 -26.98 7.65
N SER A 458 -9.48 -28.31 7.59
CA SER A 458 -8.39 -29.19 7.98
C SER A 458 -7.20 -29.14 7.02
N TRP A 459 -5.98 -29.24 7.57
CA TRP A 459 -4.77 -29.49 6.81
C TRP A 459 -3.89 -30.49 7.57
N GLY A 460 -2.96 -31.10 6.86
CA GLY A 460 -2.05 -32.08 7.42
C GLY A 460 -0.90 -32.38 6.45
N PRO A 461 -0.09 -33.42 6.70
CA PRO A 461 1.04 -33.77 5.84
C PRO A 461 0.64 -33.94 4.36
N ALA A 462 -0.47 -34.64 4.09
CA ALA A 462 -0.96 -34.86 2.73
C ALA A 462 -1.36 -33.55 2.01
N SER A 463 -1.91 -32.57 2.75
CA SER A 463 -2.21 -31.25 2.19
C SER A 463 -0.93 -30.50 1.85
N PHE A 464 0.10 -30.62 2.71
CA PHE A 464 1.40 -30.00 2.51
C PHE A 464 2.12 -30.61 1.30
N GLU A 465 2.19 -31.92 1.20
CA GLU A 465 2.77 -32.63 0.05
C GLU A 465 2.09 -32.27 -1.26
N ARG A 466 0.77 -32.17 -1.26
CA ARG A 466 0.00 -31.73 -2.43
C ARG A 466 0.37 -30.31 -2.85
N LEU A 467 0.52 -29.36 -1.90
CA LEU A 467 0.91 -27.98 -2.21
C LEU A 467 2.34 -27.90 -2.74
N ILE A 468 3.26 -28.71 -2.21
CA ILE A 468 4.64 -28.79 -2.71
C ILE A 468 4.67 -29.27 -4.18
N ALA A 469 3.86 -30.26 -4.51
CA ALA A 469 3.85 -30.88 -5.84
C ALA A 469 2.99 -30.12 -6.87
N ALA A 470 2.07 -29.28 -6.42
CA ALA A 470 1.15 -28.60 -7.32
C ALA A 470 1.84 -27.45 -8.07
N GLU A 471 1.54 -27.30 -9.34
CA GLU A 471 1.91 -26.12 -10.12
C GLU A 471 0.96 -24.95 -9.79
N PRO A 472 1.46 -23.69 -9.89
CA PRO A 472 0.60 -22.51 -9.75
C PRO A 472 -0.56 -22.55 -10.73
N GLU A 473 -1.74 -22.16 -10.26
CA GLU A 473 -2.96 -22.15 -11.06
C GLU A 473 -2.81 -21.19 -12.27
N PRO A 474 -3.46 -21.45 -13.41
CA PRO A 474 -3.49 -20.52 -14.53
C PRO A 474 -4.02 -19.15 -14.11
N LEU A 475 -3.53 -18.09 -14.76
CA LEU A 475 -3.99 -16.72 -14.51
C LEU A 475 -5.38 -16.53 -15.14
N ALA A 476 -6.40 -16.33 -14.31
CA ALA A 476 -7.75 -16.00 -14.77
C ALA A 476 -7.91 -14.47 -14.84
N SER A 477 -8.54 -13.98 -15.91
CA SER A 477 -8.89 -12.58 -16.07
C SER A 477 -9.95 -12.15 -15.05
N SER A 478 -9.85 -10.91 -14.55
CA SER A 478 -10.80 -10.27 -13.63
C SER A 478 -11.13 -8.84 -14.07
N LEU A 479 -11.36 -8.65 -15.36
CA LEU A 479 -11.71 -7.35 -15.92
C LEU A 479 -13.05 -6.85 -15.36
N ARG A 480 -13.05 -5.62 -14.84
CA ARG A 480 -14.26 -4.92 -14.37
C ARG A 480 -14.43 -3.62 -15.15
N MET A 481 -15.66 -3.27 -15.47
CA MET A 481 -15.97 -1.96 -16.06
C MET A 481 -16.40 -1.02 -14.94
N THR A 482 -15.65 0.07 -14.75
CA THR A 482 -15.94 1.12 -13.76
C THR A 482 -16.31 2.44 -14.43
N ALA A 483 -16.92 3.36 -13.67
CA ALA A 483 -17.20 4.69 -14.15
C ALA A 483 -15.91 5.44 -14.55
N ALA A 484 -14.84 5.29 -13.72
CA ALA A 484 -13.53 5.87 -14.01
C ALA A 484 -12.96 5.38 -15.34
N MET A 485 -12.98 4.08 -15.61
CA MET A 485 -12.52 3.54 -16.89
C MET A 485 -13.30 4.11 -18.08
N LEU A 486 -14.61 4.23 -17.94
CA LEU A 486 -15.45 4.77 -18.99
C LEU A 486 -15.13 6.25 -19.25
N ILE A 487 -14.98 7.05 -18.21
CA ILE A 487 -14.58 8.47 -18.32
C ILE A 487 -13.20 8.59 -19.00
N GLN A 488 -12.22 7.81 -18.61
CA GLN A 488 -10.89 7.81 -19.24
C GLN A 488 -10.97 7.46 -20.74
N LEU A 489 -11.81 6.50 -21.11
CA LEU A 489 -12.03 6.14 -22.52
C LEU A 489 -12.73 7.27 -23.30
N LEU A 490 -13.67 7.98 -22.66
CA LEU A 490 -14.41 9.08 -23.24
C LEU A 490 -13.56 10.38 -23.34
N SER A 491 -12.51 10.49 -22.55
CA SER A 491 -11.58 11.63 -22.58
C SER A 491 -10.48 11.51 -23.63
N ARG A 492 -10.42 10.41 -24.38
CA ARG A 492 -9.41 10.21 -25.43
C ARG A 492 -9.48 11.28 -26.51
N PRO A 493 -8.35 11.67 -27.10
CA PRO A 493 -8.35 12.44 -28.34
C PRO A 493 -9.16 11.74 -29.42
N GLY A 494 -10.15 12.43 -30.00
CA GLY A 494 -11.04 11.88 -31.03
C GLY A 494 -12.18 10.98 -30.52
N ALA A 495 -12.37 10.84 -29.21
CA ALA A 495 -13.51 10.11 -28.65
C ALA A 495 -14.87 10.74 -29.03
N ASP A 496 -14.90 12.05 -29.23
CA ASP A 496 -16.04 12.86 -29.69
C ASP A 496 -16.36 12.69 -31.18
N ALA A 497 -15.58 11.88 -31.91
CA ALA A 497 -15.87 11.51 -33.29
C ALA A 497 -17.21 10.75 -33.41
N PRO A 498 -17.87 10.79 -34.60
CA PRO A 498 -19.07 10.01 -34.83
C PRO A 498 -18.91 8.54 -34.48
N ALA A 499 -19.94 7.91 -33.96
CA ALA A 499 -19.92 6.52 -33.51
C ALA A 499 -19.41 5.52 -34.57
N SER A 500 -19.54 5.85 -35.84
CA SER A 500 -19.02 5.06 -36.97
C SER A 500 -17.52 5.24 -37.21
N ALA A 501 -16.91 6.32 -36.69
CA ALA A 501 -15.51 6.64 -36.96
C ALA A 501 -14.56 5.74 -36.17
N PRO A 502 -13.39 5.37 -36.72
CA PRO A 502 -12.32 4.75 -35.94
C PRO A 502 -11.91 5.65 -34.77
N GLY A 503 -11.66 5.04 -33.61
CA GLY A 503 -11.26 5.78 -32.42
C GLY A 503 -12.38 6.48 -31.64
N SER A 504 -13.62 6.50 -32.16
CA SER A 504 -14.76 7.04 -31.41
C SER A 504 -14.97 6.33 -30.09
N ALA A 505 -15.51 7.04 -29.11
CA ALA A 505 -15.79 6.50 -27.77
C ALA A 505 -16.56 5.17 -27.80
N PHE A 506 -17.61 5.09 -28.63
CA PHE A 506 -18.41 3.89 -28.79
C PHE A 506 -17.58 2.68 -29.26
N ARG A 507 -16.69 2.91 -30.25
CA ARG A 507 -15.87 1.81 -30.78
C ARG A 507 -14.83 1.36 -29.78
N VAL A 508 -14.17 2.29 -29.13
CA VAL A 508 -13.14 1.97 -28.14
C VAL A 508 -13.73 1.17 -26.98
N VAL A 509 -14.86 1.61 -26.42
CA VAL A 509 -15.56 0.87 -25.35
C VAL A 509 -16.02 -0.50 -25.84
N ARG A 510 -16.63 -0.57 -27.03
CA ARG A 510 -17.06 -1.82 -27.64
C ARG A 510 -15.90 -2.80 -27.81
N ASP A 511 -14.77 -2.33 -28.33
CA ASP A 511 -13.61 -3.18 -28.62
C ASP A 511 -12.98 -3.69 -27.31
N LEU A 512 -12.86 -2.86 -26.27
CA LEU A 512 -12.40 -3.28 -24.95
C LEU A 512 -13.33 -4.35 -24.33
N VAL A 513 -14.63 -4.20 -24.47
CA VAL A 513 -15.61 -5.14 -23.91
C VAL A 513 -15.67 -6.46 -24.68
N ARG A 514 -15.48 -6.43 -26.02
CA ARG A 514 -15.59 -7.60 -26.88
C ARG A 514 -14.30 -8.39 -27.01
N ASP A 515 -13.16 -7.71 -27.07
CA ASP A 515 -11.85 -8.30 -27.33
C ASP A 515 -10.95 -8.20 -26.09
N ASN A 516 -11.29 -8.97 -25.07
CA ASN A 516 -10.59 -9.11 -23.81
C ASN A 516 -10.47 -10.59 -23.40
N HIS A 517 -9.75 -10.85 -22.30
CA HIS A 517 -9.46 -12.22 -21.86
C HIS A 517 -10.59 -12.88 -21.05
N GLU A 518 -11.72 -12.20 -20.87
CA GLU A 518 -12.86 -12.77 -20.14
C GLU A 518 -13.62 -13.83 -20.96
N PRO A 519 -14.22 -14.81 -20.29
CA PRO A 519 -15.17 -15.74 -20.93
C PRO A 519 -16.36 -15.03 -21.55
N ALA A 520 -16.95 -15.60 -22.58
CA ALA A 520 -18.04 -14.98 -23.35
C ALA A 520 -19.21 -14.48 -22.48
N ALA A 521 -19.61 -15.25 -21.47
CA ALA A 521 -20.67 -14.86 -20.53
C ALA A 521 -20.31 -13.59 -19.72
N ARG A 522 -19.07 -13.48 -19.27
CA ARG A 522 -18.58 -12.31 -18.57
C ARG A 522 -18.42 -11.10 -19.49
N ARG A 523 -17.98 -11.29 -20.73
CA ARG A 523 -17.94 -10.20 -21.74
C ARG A 523 -19.33 -9.59 -21.96
N ALA A 524 -20.39 -10.43 -22.01
CA ALA A 524 -21.76 -9.94 -22.11
C ALA A 524 -22.22 -9.14 -20.86
N ALA A 525 -21.79 -9.56 -19.67
CA ALA A 525 -22.04 -8.83 -18.43
C ALA A 525 -21.29 -7.48 -18.41
N LEU A 526 -20.02 -7.43 -18.84
CA LEU A 526 -19.25 -6.21 -19.00
C LEU A 526 -19.91 -5.23 -19.96
N ALA A 527 -20.46 -5.71 -21.08
CA ALA A 527 -21.20 -4.88 -22.04
C ALA A 527 -22.45 -4.24 -21.41
N ARG A 528 -23.24 -5.02 -20.69
CA ARG A 528 -24.40 -4.50 -19.96
C ARG A 528 -24.01 -3.47 -18.93
N ARG A 529 -22.93 -3.74 -18.17
CA ARG A 529 -22.40 -2.81 -17.17
C ARG A 529 -21.91 -1.50 -17.80
N ALA A 530 -21.17 -1.56 -18.90
CA ALA A 530 -20.71 -0.37 -19.64
C ALA A 530 -21.88 0.49 -20.10
N ILE A 531 -22.95 -0.12 -20.61
CA ILE A 531 -24.17 0.61 -21.04
C ILE A 531 -24.87 1.24 -19.83
N ALA A 532 -24.98 0.53 -18.71
CA ALA A 532 -25.59 1.04 -17.49
C ALA A 532 -24.83 2.27 -16.98
N LEU A 533 -23.50 2.15 -16.85
CA LEU A 533 -22.63 3.25 -16.41
C LEU A 533 -22.69 4.45 -17.38
N TYR A 534 -22.68 4.20 -18.69
CA TYR A 534 -22.82 5.28 -19.67
C TYR A 534 -24.13 6.05 -19.51
N ARG A 535 -25.25 5.33 -19.30
CA ARG A 535 -26.56 5.96 -19.05
C ARG A 535 -26.53 6.79 -17.77
N THR A 536 -25.91 6.28 -16.71
CA THR A 536 -25.74 6.99 -15.45
C THR A 536 -24.98 8.30 -15.65
N LEU A 537 -23.81 8.24 -16.27
CA LEU A 537 -22.98 9.42 -16.53
C LEU A 537 -23.69 10.46 -17.39
N ARG A 538 -24.52 10.00 -18.33
CA ARG A 538 -25.34 10.90 -19.14
C ARG A 538 -26.47 11.54 -18.34
N THR A 539 -27.14 10.79 -17.47
CA THR A 539 -28.21 11.33 -16.60
C THR A 539 -27.63 12.32 -15.58
N ALA A 540 -26.44 12.05 -15.06
CA ALA A 540 -25.71 12.93 -14.15
C ALA A 540 -25.07 14.15 -14.86
N GLY A 541 -25.31 14.34 -16.16
CA GLY A 541 -24.76 15.48 -16.90
C GLY A 541 -23.24 15.44 -17.15
N VAL A 542 -22.53 14.39 -16.71
CA VAL A 542 -21.08 14.23 -16.92
C VAL A 542 -20.75 13.93 -18.38
N VAL A 543 -21.69 13.31 -19.08
CA VAL A 543 -21.56 12.92 -20.49
C VAL A 543 -22.74 13.48 -21.29
N GLU A 544 -22.43 14.19 -22.37
CA GLU A 544 -23.42 14.65 -23.33
C GLU A 544 -23.35 13.83 -24.62
N GLN A 545 -24.50 13.47 -25.12
CA GLN A 545 -24.63 12.83 -26.43
C GLN A 545 -25.37 13.74 -27.40
N SER A 546 -24.75 14.06 -28.52
CA SER A 546 -25.35 14.82 -29.63
C SER A 546 -25.51 13.89 -30.85
N GLY A 547 -26.48 14.22 -31.71
CA GLY A 547 -26.79 13.41 -32.89
C GLY A 547 -27.73 12.24 -32.59
N GLY A 548 -28.35 11.70 -33.65
CA GLY A 548 -29.41 10.71 -33.54
C GLY A 548 -28.95 9.28 -33.59
N GLY A 549 -29.62 8.49 -32.88
CA GLY A 549 -29.86 7.06 -32.86
C GLY A 549 -28.93 6.08 -33.57
N PHE A 550 -29.49 5.28 -34.45
CA PHE A 550 -28.85 4.12 -35.06
C PHE A 550 -28.09 4.42 -36.37
N ASP A 551 -28.02 5.68 -36.80
CA ASP A 551 -27.40 6.11 -38.07
C ASP A 551 -25.85 6.26 -37.98
N GLY A 552 -25.27 6.01 -36.85
CA GLY A 552 -23.81 6.12 -36.65
C GLY A 552 -23.28 7.55 -36.56
N THR A 553 -24.15 8.57 -36.51
CA THR A 553 -23.76 9.98 -36.37
C THR A 553 -23.62 10.42 -34.92
N ALA A 554 -24.11 9.65 -33.96
CA ALA A 554 -24.03 9.97 -32.54
C ALA A 554 -22.59 10.28 -32.12
N ARG A 555 -22.43 11.39 -31.39
CA ARG A 555 -21.15 11.83 -30.79
C ARG A 555 -21.31 11.89 -29.29
N VAL A 556 -20.26 11.57 -28.58
CA VAL A 556 -20.21 11.62 -27.11
C VAL A 556 -19.10 12.55 -26.72
N ARG A 557 -19.38 13.47 -25.81
CA ARG A 557 -18.36 14.32 -25.20
C ARG A 557 -18.54 14.35 -23.67
N LEU A 558 -17.46 14.63 -22.98
CA LEU A 558 -17.52 14.99 -21.56
C LEU A 558 -17.93 16.45 -21.45
N THR A 559 -18.82 16.75 -20.51
CA THR A 559 -19.33 18.12 -20.25
C THR A 559 -18.45 18.85 -19.25
N VAL A 560 -17.76 18.08 -18.40
CA VAL A 560 -16.87 18.61 -17.38
C VAL A 560 -15.47 18.71 -17.99
N GLU A 561 -14.83 19.88 -17.93
CA GLU A 561 -13.39 19.98 -18.11
C GLU A 561 -12.75 19.18 -16.97
N LEU A 562 -12.36 17.95 -17.28
CA LEU A 562 -11.76 17.09 -16.28
C LEU A 562 -10.44 17.71 -15.83
N GLN A 563 -10.38 18.09 -14.57
CA GLN A 563 -9.12 18.37 -13.91
C GLN A 563 -8.16 17.22 -14.19
N ALA A 564 -6.87 17.52 -14.27
CA ALA A 564 -5.86 16.49 -14.56
C ALA A 564 -5.98 15.28 -13.63
N ASP A 565 -6.45 15.49 -12.41
CA ASP A 565 -6.59 14.49 -11.35
C ASP A 565 -8.02 13.97 -11.13
N PHE A 566 -9.03 14.49 -11.86
CA PHE A 566 -10.42 14.04 -11.67
C PHE A 566 -10.57 12.56 -12.01
N ALA A 567 -11.04 11.79 -11.05
CA ALA A 567 -11.26 10.36 -11.22
C ALA A 567 -12.40 9.86 -10.32
N LEU A 568 -13.35 9.15 -10.92
CA LEU A 568 -14.41 8.48 -10.18
C LEU A 568 -13.96 7.05 -9.84
N ASN A 569 -12.94 6.94 -9.00
CA ASN A 569 -12.29 5.67 -8.69
C ASN A 569 -13.12 4.78 -7.76
N GLN A 570 -13.96 5.38 -6.93
CA GLN A 570 -14.85 4.63 -6.04
C GLN A 570 -16.14 4.23 -6.76
N PRO A 571 -16.69 3.05 -6.46
CA PRO A 571 -17.94 2.61 -7.07
C PRO A 571 -19.11 3.59 -6.87
N LEU A 572 -19.16 4.23 -5.71
CA LEU A 572 -20.20 5.20 -5.33
C LEU A 572 -19.85 6.66 -5.72
N SER A 573 -18.70 6.93 -6.38
CA SER A 573 -18.35 8.30 -6.80
C SER A 573 -19.43 9.01 -7.63
N PRO A 574 -20.17 8.36 -8.56
CA PRO A 574 -21.27 9.02 -9.27
C PRO A 574 -22.42 9.44 -8.35
N PHE A 575 -22.67 8.68 -7.29
CA PHE A 575 -23.62 9.06 -6.25
C PHE A 575 -23.09 10.24 -5.42
N ALA A 576 -21.82 10.22 -5.05
CA ALA A 576 -21.22 11.33 -4.30
C ALA A 576 -21.39 12.67 -5.05
N LEU A 577 -21.17 12.70 -6.37
CA LEU A 577 -21.40 13.90 -7.18
C LEU A 577 -22.84 14.40 -7.09
N ALA A 578 -23.81 13.49 -7.21
CA ALA A 578 -25.21 13.85 -7.10
C ALA A 578 -25.59 14.31 -5.69
N ALA A 579 -25.02 13.72 -4.66
CA ALA A 579 -25.26 14.10 -3.26
C ALA A 579 -24.65 15.47 -2.92
N LEU A 580 -23.49 15.83 -3.47
CA LEU A 580 -22.86 17.14 -3.29
C LEU A 580 -23.76 18.29 -3.78
N GLU A 581 -24.59 18.05 -4.79
CA GLU A 581 -25.54 19.05 -5.30
C GLU A 581 -26.71 19.35 -4.36
N LEU A 582 -26.91 18.50 -3.34
CA LEU A 582 -27.95 18.70 -2.34
C LEU A 582 -27.49 19.61 -1.19
N LEU A 583 -26.19 19.89 -1.09
CA LEU A 583 -25.64 20.73 -0.03
C LEU A 583 -25.73 22.21 -0.38
N ASP A 584 -26.00 23.03 0.65
CA ASP A 584 -25.91 24.48 0.56
C ASP A 584 -24.43 24.91 0.66
N ARG A 585 -23.91 25.50 -0.41
CA ARG A 585 -22.49 25.94 -0.50
C ARG A 585 -22.17 27.13 0.40
N ASP A 586 -23.17 27.89 0.80
CA ASP A 586 -23.02 29.04 1.67
C ASP A 586 -23.10 28.63 3.15
N SER A 587 -23.42 27.36 3.43
CA SER A 587 -23.43 26.83 4.79
C SER A 587 -22.03 26.78 5.39
N PRO A 588 -21.82 27.17 6.64
CA PRO A 588 -20.54 27.02 7.34
C PRO A 588 -20.12 25.56 7.51
N ASP A 589 -21.05 24.61 7.46
CA ASP A 589 -20.78 23.18 7.54
C ASP A 589 -20.47 22.54 6.19
N TYR A 590 -20.60 23.27 5.08
CA TYR A 590 -20.46 22.71 3.73
C TYR A 590 -19.19 21.88 3.54
N ALA A 591 -18.03 22.34 4.03
CA ALA A 591 -16.77 21.65 3.87
C ALA A 591 -16.75 20.28 4.56
N LEU A 592 -17.30 20.23 5.77
CA LEU A 592 -17.40 19.00 6.57
C LEU A 592 -18.48 18.06 6.01
N ASP A 593 -19.57 18.60 5.55
CA ASP A 593 -20.67 17.84 4.95
C ASP A 593 -20.23 17.21 3.60
N ALA A 594 -19.52 17.97 2.77
CA ALA A 594 -18.92 17.44 1.54
C ALA A 594 -17.93 16.30 1.85
N MET A 595 -17.11 16.45 2.89
CA MET A 595 -16.22 15.38 3.33
C MET A 595 -16.99 14.17 3.84
N SER A 596 -18.08 14.35 4.59
CA SER A 596 -18.94 13.26 5.08
C SER A 596 -19.60 12.48 3.94
N ILE A 597 -20.00 13.15 2.85
CA ILE A 597 -20.46 12.48 1.63
C ILE A 597 -19.36 11.60 1.03
N ILE A 598 -18.12 12.11 0.94
CA ILE A 598 -17.00 11.32 0.44
C ILE A 598 -16.73 10.12 1.35
N GLU A 599 -16.68 10.31 2.67
CA GLU A 599 -16.47 9.22 3.63
C GLU A 599 -17.53 8.13 3.50
N ALA A 600 -18.80 8.51 3.29
CA ALA A 600 -19.90 7.55 3.13
C ALA A 600 -19.73 6.62 1.93
N THR A 601 -18.92 7.00 0.94
CA THR A 601 -18.63 6.19 -0.26
C THR A 601 -17.41 5.29 -0.15
N LEU A 602 -16.64 5.40 0.95
CA LEU A 602 -15.43 4.62 1.18
C LEU A 602 -15.74 3.31 1.93
N ASP A 603 -14.82 2.36 1.82
CA ASP A 603 -14.87 1.13 2.58
C ASP A 603 -14.83 1.39 4.10
N ASP A 604 -15.47 0.53 4.87
CA ASP A 604 -15.55 0.65 6.32
C ASP A 604 -14.21 0.32 6.99
N PRO A 605 -13.61 1.27 7.72
CA PRO A 605 -12.46 1.00 8.57
C PRO A 605 -12.94 0.39 9.90
N ARG A 606 -13.40 -0.86 9.87
CA ARG A 606 -14.04 -1.56 11.00
C ARG A 606 -13.40 -1.34 12.37
N PRO A 607 -12.04 -1.44 12.53
CA PRO A 607 -11.41 -1.18 13.82
C PRO A 607 -11.62 0.24 14.33
N ILE A 608 -11.67 1.24 13.46
CA ILE A 608 -11.91 2.63 13.86
C ILE A 608 -13.38 2.80 14.29
N LEU A 609 -14.30 2.36 13.43
CA LEU A 609 -15.73 2.47 13.69
C LEU A 609 -16.13 1.75 14.99
N SER A 610 -15.56 0.57 15.24
CA SER A 610 -15.81 -0.16 16.50
C SER A 610 -15.34 0.59 17.75
N GLN A 611 -14.25 1.35 17.66
CA GLN A 611 -13.75 2.17 18.76
C GLN A 611 -14.58 3.44 18.94
N GLN A 612 -15.03 4.06 17.86
CA GLN A 612 -15.97 5.17 17.91
C GLN A 612 -17.29 4.75 18.57
N GLU A 613 -17.85 3.60 18.15
CA GLU A 613 -19.06 3.03 18.73
C GLU A 613 -18.89 2.70 20.22
N PHE A 614 -17.78 2.04 20.59
CA PHE A 614 -17.49 1.74 22.00
C PHE A 614 -17.45 2.99 22.87
N ARG A 615 -16.84 4.05 22.36
CA ARG A 615 -16.75 5.32 23.07
C ARG A 615 -18.10 6.01 23.15
N ALA A 616 -18.86 6.11 22.06
CA ALA A 616 -20.19 6.70 22.02
C ALA A 616 -21.14 6.00 23.02
N ARG A 617 -21.11 4.66 23.07
CA ARG A 617 -21.83 3.88 24.06
C ARG A 617 -21.38 4.19 25.50
N GLY A 618 -20.09 4.36 25.72
CA GLY A 618 -19.56 4.73 27.05
C GLY A 618 -20.02 6.11 27.51
N GLU A 619 -19.99 7.09 26.64
CA GLU A 619 -20.46 8.47 26.89
C GLU A 619 -21.97 8.48 27.15
N ALA A 620 -22.74 7.75 26.33
CA ALA A 620 -24.20 7.60 26.52
C ALA A 620 -24.55 6.93 27.85
N VAL A 621 -23.83 5.89 28.26
CA VAL A 621 -24.02 5.24 29.59
C VAL A 621 -23.77 6.23 30.70
N ALA A 622 -22.76 7.09 30.58
CA ALA A 622 -22.47 8.09 31.61
C ALA A 622 -23.58 9.15 31.68
N ALA A 623 -24.09 9.64 30.55
CA ALA A 623 -25.19 10.59 30.46
C ALA A 623 -26.50 9.97 31.04
N MET A 624 -26.87 8.80 30.55
CA MET A 624 -28.09 8.10 31.02
C MET A 624 -28.05 7.76 32.53
N LYS A 625 -26.87 7.52 33.09
CA LYS A 625 -26.70 7.37 34.56
C LYS A 625 -26.88 8.69 35.30
N ALA A 626 -26.38 9.78 34.75
CA ALA A 626 -26.59 11.10 35.34
C ALA A 626 -28.08 11.49 35.35
N ASP A 627 -28.79 11.13 34.27
CA ASP A 627 -30.24 11.35 34.13
C ASP A 627 -31.09 10.34 34.92
N GLY A 628 -30.49 9.36 35.62
CA GLY A 628 -31.19 8.41 36.49
C GLY A 628 -31.95 7.32 35.76
N ILE A 629 -31.66 7.06 34.47
CA ILE A 629 -32.35 6.04 33.68
C ILE A 629 -32.03 4.64 34.24
N GLU A 630 -33.02 3.78 34.36
CA GLU A 630 -32.93 2.41 34.92
C GLU A 630 -32.05 1.50 34.01
N TYR A 631 -31.47 0.47 34.61
CA TYR A 631 -30.49 -0.39 33.92
C TYR A 631 -31.08 -1.08 32.68
N GLU A 632 -32.29 -1.60 32.75
CA GLU A 632 -32.94 -2.32 31.64
C GLU A 632 -33.22 -1.38 30.47
N GLU A 633 -33.76 -0.20 30.73
CA GLU A 633 -34.02 0.83 29.72
C GLU A 633 -32.72 1.35 29.10
N ARG A 634 -31.64 1.51 29.88
CA ARG A 634 -30.32 1.85 29.33
C ARG A 634 -29.80 0.81 28.34
N MET A 635 -30.02 -0.48 28.63
CA MET A 635 -29.58 -1.55 27.75
C MET A 635 -30.31 -1.52 26.40
N GLU A 636 -31.61 -1.23 26.40
CA GLU A 636 -32.38 -1.06 25.16
C GLU A 636 -31.91 0.16 24.35
N LEU A 637 -31.75 1.30 25.00
CA LEU A 637 -31.24 2.51 24.33
C LEU A 637 -29.84 2.35 23.79
N LEU A 638 -28.98 1.53 24.43
CA LEU A 638 -27.62 1.26 23.95
C LEU A 638 -27.57 0.44 22.65
N GLU A 639 -28.62 -0.34 22.34
CA GLU A 639 -28.67 -1.11 21.09
C GLU A 639 -28.75 -0.19 19.85
N GLU A 640 -29.37 1.00 20.02
CA GLU A 640 -29.48 1.99 18.94
C GLU A 640 -28.22 2.83 18.73
N ILE A 641 -27.27 2.83 19.68
CA ILE A 641 -26.06 3.64 19.61
C ILE A 641 -25.00 2.93 18.77
N THR A 642 -24.61 3.61 17.70
CA THR A 642 -23.56 3.19 16.77
C THR A 642 -22.48 4.29 16.68
N TRP A 643 -21.53 4.12 15.76
CA TRP A 643 -20.59 5.20 15.43
C TRP A 643 -21.33 6.42 14.85
N PRO A 644 -20.72 7.64 14.91
CA PRO A 644 -21.32 8.86 14.37
C PRO A 644 -21.56 8.73 12.86
N LYS A 645 -22.77 9.06 12.43
CA LYS A 645 -23.22 8.98 11.04
C LYS A 645 -23.79 10.33 10.58
N PRO A 646 -22.93 11.35 10.35
CA PRO A 646 -23.42 12.63 9.88
C PRO A 646 -24.14 12.49 8.54
N LEU A 647 -25.19 13.27 8.34
CA LEU A 647 -26.02 13.27 7.14
C LEU A 647 -26.70 11.91 6.79
N ALA A 648 -26.79 10.96 7.74
CA ALA A 648 -27.31 9.62 7.45
C ALA A 648 -28.68 9.65 6.77
N GLU A 649 -29.65 10.36 7.34
CA GLU A 649 -31.02 10.47 6.79
C GLU A 649 -31.02 11.07 5.37
N LEU A 650 -30.28 12.16 5.16
CA LEU A 650 -30.15 12.78 3.85
C LEU A 650 -29.54 11.83 2.81
N LEU A 651 -28.45 11.16 3.21
CA LEU A 651 -27.70 10.28 2.33
C LEU A 651 -28.47 9.00 2.00
N GLU A 652 -29.14 8.41 2.96
CA GLU A 652 -29.99 7.22 2.74
C GLU A 652 -31.16 7.52 1.82
N HIS A 653 -31.83 8.67 2.03
CA HIS A 653 -32.92 9.09 1.16
C HIS A 653 -32.44 9.42 -0.27
N ALA A 654 -31.33 10.15 -0.37
CA ALA A 654 -30.72 10.48 -1.66
C ALA A 654 -30.26 9.21 -2.39
N TYR A 655 -29.70 8.22 -1.66
CA TYR A 655 -29.25 6.96 -2.23
C TYR A 655 -30.42 6.15 -2.78
N GLU A 656 -31.53 6.00 -2.07
CA GLU A 656 -32.72 5.30 -2.56
C GLU A 656 -33.32 6.00 -3.80
N THR A 657 -33.33 7.34 -3.79
CA THR A 657 -33.78 8.12 -4.95
C THR A 657 -32.86 7.88 -6.16
N PHE A 658 -31.56 7.93 -5.96
CA PHE A 658 -30.56 7.65 -6.99
C PHE A 658 -30.66 6.18 -7.48
N ALA A 659 -30.80 5.23 -6.58
CA ALA A 659 -30.92 3.81 -6.86
C ALA A 659 -32.20 3.47 -7.65
N SER A 660 -33.26 4.24 -7.50
CA SER A 660 -34.50 4.07 -8.29
C SER A 660 -34.27 4.31 -9.78
N SER A 661 -33.40 5.29 -10.11
CA SER A 661 -33.03 5.60 -11.49
C SER A 661 -31.82 4.79 -11.98
N GLN A 662 -30.95 4.36 -11.06
CA GLN A 662 -29.69 3.66 -11.30
C GLN A 662 -29.58 2.37 -10.50
N PRO A 663 -30.34 1.32 -10.80
CA PRO A 663 -30.45 0.10 -9.97
C PRO A 663 -29.14 -0.63 -9.68
N TRP A 664 -28.10 -0.45 -10.52
CA TRP A 664 -26.81 -1.08 -10.36
C TRP A 664 -26.05 -0.64 -9.11
N ILE A 665 -26.42 0.53 -8.53
CA ILE A 665 -25.72 1.05 -7.35
C ILE A 665 -26.01 0.18 -6.11
N ARG A 666 -27.11 -0.58 -6.13
CA ARG A 666 -27.50 -1.51 -5.06
C ARG A 666 -26.54 -2.69 -4.87
N ASP A 667 -25.60 -2.86 -5.81
CA ASP A 667 -24.49 -3.81 -5.63
C ASP A 667 -23.45 -3.30 -4.63
N PHE A 668 -23.56 -2.06 -4.16
CA PHE A 668 -22.64 -1.40 -3.25
C PHE A 668 -23.41 -0.83 -2.05
N GLU A 669 -22.86 -0.98 -0.87
CA GLU A 669 -23.45 -0.49 0.37
C GLU A 669 -22.98 0.94 0.63
N LEU A 670 -23.93 1.84 0.90
CA LEU A 670 -23.64 3.17 1.41
C LEU A 670 -23.44 3.08 2.92
N SER A 671 -22.34 3.63 3.42
CA SER A 671 -22.03 3.57 4.85
C SER A 671 -21.65 4.96 5.38
N PRO A 672 -22.63 5.75 5.86
CA PRO A 672 -22.33 7.01 6.53
C PRO A 672 -21.43 6.79 7.74
N LYS A 673 -20.36 7.57 7.84
CA LYS A 673 -19.35 7.50 8.89
C LYS A 673 -18.59 8.81 9.02
N SER A 674 -17.88 8.98 10.11
CA SER A 674 -17.21 10.21 10.45
C SER A 674 -15.85 9.90 11.08
N VAL A 675 -14.79 9.79 10.28
CA VAL A 675 -13.42 9.64 10.75
C VAL A 675 -12.63 10.92 10.53
N VAL A 676 -12.64 11.46 9.31
CA VAL A 676 -11.96 12.72 8.99
C VAL A 676 -12.66 13.89 9.68
N ARG A 677 -13.98 13.92 9.63
CA ARG A 677 -14.78 14.94 10.32
C ARG A 677 -14.52 14.93 11.81
N ASP A 678 -14.61 13.78 12.48
CA ASP A 678 -14.39 13.64 13.93
C ASP A 678 -12.95 14.06 14.32
N LEU A 679 -11.95 13.66 13.54
CA LEU A 679 -10.56 14.06 13.74
C LEU A 679 -10.38 15.58 13.59
N TYR A 680 -11.04 16.17 12.59
CA TYR A 680 -10.97 17.60 12.35
C TYR A 680 -11.75 18.39 13.41
N GLU A 681 -13.00 18.01 13.75
CA GLU A 681 -13.81 18.67 14.76
C GLU A 681 -13.16 18.66 16.14
N ARG A 682 -12.46 17.56 16.48
CA ARG A 682 -11.70 17.42 17.74
C ARG A 682 -10.33 18.07 17.71
N ALA A 683 -9.94 18.72 16.62
CA ALA A 683 -8.62 19.32 16.43
C ALA A 683 -7.45 18.36 16.75
N MET A 684 -7.61 17.06 16.41
CA MET A 684 -6.61 16.05 16.70
C MET A 684 -5.61 15.91 15.56
N GLY A 685 -4.35 15.69 15.92
CA GLY A 685 -3.34 15.16 15.00
C GLY A 685 -3.49 13.64 14.85
N PHE A 686 -2.73 13.04 13.94
CA PHE A 686 -2.75 11.60 13.73
C PHE A 686 -2.46 10.80 15.02
N ALA A 687 -1.39 11.18 15.75
CA ALA A 687 -1.00 10.49 16.96
C ALA A 687 -2.05 10.63 18.08
N ASP A 688 -2.67 11.81 18.20
CA ASP A 688 -3.71 12.06 19.20
C ASP A 688 -4.95 11.23 18.94
N TYR A 689 -5.37 11.13 17.65
CA TYR A 689 -6.51 10.32 17.25
C TYR A 689 -6.30 8.83 17.52
N VAL A 690 -5.10 8.33 17.18
CA VAL A 690 -4.69 6.95 17.46
C VAL A 690 -4.70 6.66 18.97
N ALA A 691 -4.21 7.59 19.78
CA ALA A 691 -4.18 7.46 21.23
C ALA A 691 -5.60 7.52 21.82
N PHE A 692 -6.42 8.48 21.39
CA PHE A 692 -7.76 8.72 21.88
C PHE A 692 -8.69 7.53 21.67
N TYR A 693 -8.62 6.88 20.49
CA TYR A 693 -9.40 5.70 20.15
C TYR A 693 -8.67 4.37 20.41
N GLN A 694 -7.51 4.39 21.08
CA GLN A 694 -6.70 3.20 21.39
C GLN A 694 -6.36 2.34 20.15
N LEU A 695 -6.15 2.99 19.00
CA LEU A 695 -5.90 2.38 17.70
C LEU A 695 -4.43 2.03 17.44
N GLY A 696 -3.58 1.99 18.48
CA GLY A 696 -2.16 1.76 18.34
C GLY A 696 -1.76 0.48 17.60
N ARG A 697 -2.63 -0.54 17.57
CA ARG A 697 -2.41 -1.76 16.76
C ARG A 697 -2.87 -1.64 15.31
N SER A 698 -3.60 -0.57 14.98
CA SER A 698 -4.23 -0.33 13.69
C SER A 698 -3.79 1.01 13.08
N GLU A 699 -2.66 1.58 13.52
CA GLU A 699 -2.14 2.87 13.03
C GLU A 699 -2.04 2.93 11.51
N GLY A 700 -1.55 1.86 10.88
CA GLY A 700 -1.44 1.80 9.42
C GLY A 700 -2.79 1.72 8.71
N LEU A 701 -3.85 1.22 9.37
CA LEU A 701 -5.20 1.26 8.84
C LEU A 701 -5.76 2.69 8.89
N VAL A 702 -5.52 3.40 10.00
CA VAL A 702 -5.92 4.82 10.14
C VAL A 702 -5.25 5.63 9.03
N LEU A 703 -3.93 5.50 8.86
CA LEU A 703 -3.18 6.21 7.81
C LEU A 703 -3.72 5.89 6.41
N ARG A 704 -3.98 4.61 6.14
CA ARG A 704 -4.55 4.19 4.85
C ARG A 704 -5.90 4.82 4.60
N TYR A 705 -6.80 4.78 5.58
CA TYR A 705 -8.14 5.38 5.46
C TYR A 705 -8.07 6.89 5.19
N LEU A 706 -7.26 7.63 5.94
CA LEU A 706 -7.06 9.06 5.73
C LEU A 706 -6.48 9.37 4.34
N SER A 707 -5.55 8.52 3.86
CA SER A 707 -5.00 8.63 2.50
C SER A 707 -6.05 8.36 1.43
N ASP A 708 -6.95 7.41 1.65
CA ASP A 708 -8.04 7.09 0.73
C ASP A 708 -9.10 8.19 0.73
N ALA A 709 -9.42 8.77 1.89
CA ALA A 709 -10.32 9.92 2.02
C ALA A 709 -9.75 11.17 1.33
N TYR A 710 -8.47 11.48 1.56
CA TYR A 710 -7.77 12.57 0.88
C TYR A 710 -7.84 12.44 -0.65
N ARG A 711 -7.50 11.24 -1.16
CA ARG A 711 -7.53 10.96 -2.60
C ARG A 711 -8.94 11.09 -3.16
N ALA A 712 -9.93 10.50 -2.50
CA ALA A 712 -11.31 10.53 -2.94
C ALA A 712 -11.85 11.97 -2.95
N ALA A 713 -11.62 12.76 -1.90
CA ALA A 713 -12.04 14.16 -1.85
C ALA A 713 -11.38 15.00 -2.95
N ARG A 714 -10.07 14.86 -3.13
CA ARG A 714 -9.31 15.58 -4.16
C ARG A 714 -9.78 15.25 -5.58
N GLN A 715 -10.04 13.97 -5.86
CA GLN A 715 -10.30 13.47 -7.21
C GLN A 715 -11.79 13.48 -7.59
N THR A 716 -12.70 13.29 -6.63
CA THR A 716 -14.13 13.16 -6.91
C THR A 716 -14.86 14.51 -6.86
N ILE A 717 -14.45 15.42 -5.97
CA ILE A 717 -15.10 16.73 -5.85
C ILE A 717 -14.62 17.63 -6.99
N PRO A 718 -15.53 18.19 -7.83
CA PRO A 718 -15.19 19.14 -8.87
C PRO A 718 -14.61 20.45 -8.30
N ASP A 719 -13.72 21.13 -9.02
CA ASP A 719 -13.09 22.38 -8.53
C ASP A 719 -14.09 23.49 -8.29
N GLU A 720 -15.18 23.52 -9.06
CA GLU A 720 -16.27 24.50 -8.87
C GLU A 720 -17.04 24.25 -7.57
N ALA A 721 -17.04 23.04 -7.04
CA ALA A 721 -17.68 22.69 -5.79
C ALA A 721 -16.73 22.83 -4.56
N LYS A 722 -15.46 23.10 -4.77
CA LYS A 722 -14.48 23.30 -3.70
C LYS A 722 -14.49 24.76 -3.24
N THR A 723 -15.11 25.04 -2.10
CA THR A 723 -14.94 26.32 -1.40
C THR A 723 -13.52 26.44 -0.86
N ASP A 724 -13.13 27.62 -0.39
CA ASP A 724 -11.79 27.81 0.18
C ASP A 724 -11.60 26.98 1.44
N GLU A 725 -12.64 26.86 2.29
CA GLU A 725 -12.64 26.03 3.49
C GLU A 725 -12.47 24.53 3.15
N LEU A 726 -13.16 24.06 2.11
CA LEU A 726 -13.02 22.67 1.67
C LEU A 726 -11.62 22.42 1.07
N ARG A 727 -11.05 23.36 0.34
CA ARG A 727 -9.66 23.27 -0.12
C ARG A 727 -8.68 23.23 1.03
N ASP A 728 -8.88 24.06 2.05
CA ASP A 728 -8.06 24.07 3.27
C ASP A 728 -8.15 22.73 3.99
N LEU A 729 -9.35 22.17 4.14
CA LEU A 729 -9.56 20.84 4.76
C LEU A 729 -8.86 19.72 3.98
N ILE A 730 -8.96 19.71 2.64
CA ILE A 730 -8.30 18.71 1.79
C ILE A 730 -6.78 18.84 1.88
N GLU A 731 -6.23 20.06 1.83
CA GLU A 731 -4.78 20.30 1.94
C GLU A 731 -4.24 19.90 3.32
N TRP A 732 -4.98 20.22 4.38
CA TRP A 732 -4.64 19.79 5.74
C TRP A 732 -4.61 18.27 5.85
N LEU A 733 -5.64 17.58 5.33
CA LEU A 733 -5.67 16.12 5.36
C LEU A 733 -4.49 15.52 4.60
N GLY A 734 -4.14 16.12 3.45
CA GLY A 734 -2.97 15.73 2.68
C GLY A 734 -1.66 15.93 3.46
N GLU A 735 -1.53 17.04 4.20
CA GLU A 735 -0.36 17.31 5.03
C GLU A 735 -0.28 16.35 6.22
N LEU A 736 -1.40 16.08 6.89
CA LEU A 736 -1.48 15.11 7.98
C LEU A 736 -0.99 13.71 7.53
N VAL A 737 -1.38 13.28 6.33
CA VAL A 737 -0.93 12.02 5.74
C VAL A 737 0.57 12.08 5.45
N ARG A 738 1.08 13.18 4.88
CA ARG A 738 2.51 13.37 4.57
C ARG A 738 3.40 13.37 5.81
N GLN A 739 2.96 13.98 6.91
CA GLN A 739 3.70 13.98 8.18
C GLN A 739 3.95 12.58 8.73
N VAL A 740 3.04 11.65 8.47
CA VAL A 740 3.19 10.25 8.90
C VAL A 740 4.02 9.43 7.92
N ASP A 741 4.04 9.80 6.62
CA ASP A 741 4.70 9.08 5.53
C ASP A 741 5.42 10.04 4.56
N SER A 742 6.36 10.84 5.07
CA SER A 742 7.16 11.78 4.26
C SER A 742 8.38 11.15 3.58
N SER A 743 8.69 9.90 3.93
CA SER A 743 9.98 9.25 3.66
C SER A 743 10.45 9.25 2.19
N LEU A 744 9.54 9.33 1.23
CA LEU A 744 9.85 9.30 -0.21
C LEU A 744 10.31 10.64 -0.78
N LEU A 745 9.66 11.72 -0.35
CA LEU A 745 9.98 13.07 -0.83
C LEU A 745 11.29 13.56 -0.22
N ASP A 746 11.53 13.21 1.06
CA ASP A 746 12.76 13.57 1.76
C ASP A 746 13.98 12.86 1.19
N GLU A 747 13.84 11.58 0.84
CA GLU A 747 14.91 10.79 0.20
C GLU A 747 15.24 11.32 -1.20
N TRP A 748 14.22 11.73 -1.96
CA TRP A 748 14.41 12.36 -3.26
C TRP A 748 15.11 13.72 -3.15
N ALA A 749 14.68 14.57 -2.21
CA ALA A 749 15.33 15.86 -1.97
C ALA A 749 16.81 15.68 -1.60
N ALA A 750 17.14 14.72 -0.74
CA ALA A 750 18.51 14.40 -0.37
C ALA A 750 19.36 13.93 -1.56
N LEU A 751 18.77 13.20 -2.52
CA LEU A 751 19.45 12.74 -3.73
C LEU A 751 19.70 13.89 -4.74
N THR A 752 18.76 14.84 -4.84
CA THR A 752 18.87 15.97 -5.78
C THR A 752 19.75 17.09 -5.25
N ASP A 753 19.81 17.31 -3.94
CA ASP A 753 20.61 18.37 -3.31
C ASP A 753 22.11 18.01 -3.14
N GLY A 754 22.52 16.83 -3.63
CA GLY A 754 23.92 16.39 -3.63
C GLY A 754 24.51 16.11 -2.23
N ALA A 755 23.69 16.16 -1.17
CA ALA A 755 24.08 15.85 0.20
C ALA A 755 24.17 14.34 0.49
N GLY A 756 23.67 13.51 -0.43
CA GLY A 756 23.67 12.06 -0.36
C GLY A 756 24.76 11.44 -1.21
N SER A 757 26.03 11.47 -0.76
CA SER A 757 26.96 10.47 -1.26
C SER A 757 26.45 9.12 -0.76
N ALA A 758 26.01 8.30 -1.72
CA ALA A 758 25.52 6.95 -1.58
C ALA A 758 25.89 6.28 -0.26
N SER A 759 24.91 6.05 0.59
CA SER A 759 25.02 5.04 1.64
C SER A 759 25.14 3.69 0.93
N ASP A 760 26.36 3.19 0.84
CA ASP A 760 26.68 1.84 0.37
C ASP A 760 25.80 0.86 1.19
N PRO A 761 24.86 0.14 0.57
CA PRO A 761 23.98 -0.79 1.29
C PRO A 761 24.77 -1.94 1.97
N HIS A 762 26.07 -2.07 1.69
CA HIS A 762 26.96 -3.03 2.32
C HIS A 762 27.78 -2.47 3.49
N ARG A 763 27.60 -1.20 3.87
CA ARG A 763 28.19 -0.69 5.10
C ARG A 763 27.35 -1.11 6.29
N ALA A 764 27.79 -2.17 6.96
CA ALA A 764 27.19 -2.71 8.18
C ALA A 764 27.14 -1.75 9.38
N ASP A 765 27.70 -0.55 9.26
CA ASP A 765 27.84 0.42 10.36
C ASP A 765 27.01 1.69 10.20
N ALA A 766 26.14 1.79 9.19
CA ALA A 766 25.28 2.97 9.06
C ALA A 766 24.15 2.91 10.10
N ALA A 767 24.15 3.85 11.04
CA ALA A 767 23.02 4.06 11.94
C ALA A 767 21.75 4.30 11.12
N VAL A 768 20.64 3.65 11.50
CA VAL A 768 19.32 3.89 10.92
C VAL A 768 18.88 5.26 11.41
N LEU A 769 19.19 6.32 10.65
CA LEU A 769 18.75 7.66 10.98
C LEU A 769 17.23 7.77 10.70
N PRO A 770 16.46 8.33 11.64
CA PRO A 770 15.08 8.69 11.33
C PRO A 770 15.08 9.72 10.20
N PRO A 771 14.08 9.70 9.29
CA PRO A 771 13.91 10.79 8.35
C PRO A 771 13.77 12.10 9.13
N ALA A 772 14.33 13.19 8.59
CA ALA A 772 14.14 14.52 9.15
C ALA A 772 12.63 14.83 9.24
N ALA A 773 12.21 15.60 10.24
CA ALA A 773 10.85 16.07 10.30
C ALA A 773 10.51 16.84 9.01
N PRO A 774 9.36 16.60 8.37
CA PRO A 774 8.98 17.33 7.16
C PRO A 774 8.84 18.82 7.48
N ASP A 775 9.32 19.70 6.60
CA ASP A 775 9.11 21.14 6.74
C ASP A 775 7.63 21.47 6.51
N VAL A 776 6.86 21.48 7.60
CA VAL A 776 5.42 21.76 7.61
C VAL A 776 5.10 23.20 7.18
N THR A 777 6.07 24.12 7.23
CA THR A 777 5.87 25.51 6.84
C THR A 777 5.91 25.73 5.33
N ARG A 778 6.35 24.75 4.57
CA ARG A 778 6.49 24.84 3.11
C ARG A 778 5.14 24.98 2.39
N ASN A 779 4.11 24.32 2.87
CA ASN A 779 2.76 24.49 2.39
C ASN A 779 2.00 25.45 3.32
N ARG A 780 2.01 26.75 2.97
CA ARG A 780 1.40 27.81 3.79
C ARG A 780 -0.07 27.52 4.12
N ARG A 781 -0.86 27.01 3.17
CA ARG A 781 -2.30 26.73 3.37
C ARG A 781 -2.50 25.62 4.39
N ALA A 782 -1.80 24.51 4.24
CA ALA A 782 -1.85 23.40 5.19
C ALA A 782 -1.31 23.80 6.58
N PHE A 783 -0.22 24.57 6.63
CA PHE A 783 0.35 25.05 7.88
C PHE A 783 -0.60 25.98 8.64
N LEU A 784 -1.32 26.85 7.92
CA LEU A 784 -2.36 27.69 8.50
C LEU A 784 -3.45 26.85 9.19
N VAL A 785 -3.86 25.73 8.59
CA VAL A 785 -4.86 24.85 9.20
C VAL A 785 -4.30 24.16 10.45
N LEU A 786 -3.01 23.79 10.45
CA LEU A 786 -2.35 23.24 11.65
C LEU A 786 -2.36 24.26 12.81
N VAL A 787 -2.02 25.52 12.51
CA VAL A 787 -2.08 26.61 13.50
C VAL A 787 -3.50 26.81 14.03
N ARG A 788 -4.50 26.81 13.14
CA ARG A 788 -5.92 26.92 13.54
C ARG A 788 -6.36 25.76 14.43
N ASN A 789 -5.91 24.55 14.13
CA ASN A 789 -6.27 23.38 14.93
C ASN A 789 -5.64 23.45 16.35
N GLU A 790 -4.39 23.92 16.44
CA GLU A 790 -3.76 24.11 17.74
C GLU A 790 -4.47 25.16 18.61
N LEU A 791 -4.92 26.25 18.02
CA LEU A 791 -5.71 27.25 18.73
C LEU A 791 -7.11 26.73 19.05
N TRP A 792 -7.73 26.04 18.11
CA TRP A 792 -9.07 25.43 18.30
C TRP A 792 -9.11 24.42 19.44
N ARG A 793 -8.06 23.64 19.61
CA ARG A 793 -7.90 22.74 20.76
C ARG A 793 -8.02 23.50 22.10
N ARG A 794 -7.44 24.69 22.17
CA ARG A 794 -7.51 25.55 23.35
C ARG A 794 -8.92 26.11 23.57
N VAL A 795 -9.57 26.53 22.50
CA VAL A 795 -10.97 26.97 22.54
C VAL A 795 -11.89 25.84 23.08
N GLN A 796 -11.70 24.63 22.60
CA GLN A 796 -12.48 23.48 23.08
C GLN A 796 -12.22 23.16 24.56
N LEU A 797 -10.98 23.21 25.01
CA LEU A 797 -10.64 22.98 26.41
C LEU A 797 -11.21 24.08 27.31
N ALA A 798 -11.17 25.34 26.84
CA ALA A 798 -11.77 26.46 27.53
C ALA A 798 -13.30 26.32 27.62
N ALA A 799 -13.98 25.94 26.54
CA ALA A 799 -15.43 25.69 26.52
C ALA A 799 -15.86 24.55 27.45
N LEU A 800 -15.00 23.56 27.65
CA LEU A 800 -15.22 22.42 28.54
C LEU A 800 -14.73 22.69 29.97
N GLN A 801 -14.22 23.89 30.27
CA GLN A 801 -13.66 24.29 31.57
C GLN A 801 -12.59 23.29 32.08
N ARG A 802 -11.68 22.87 31.15
CA ARG A 802 -10.59 21.94 31.48
C ARG A 802 -9.29 22.67 31.77
N ASP A 803 -9.30 23.46 32.84
CA ASP A 803 -8.24 24.40 33.19
C ASP A 803 -6.89 23.71 33.39
N ASP A 804 -6.89 22.54 34.06
CA ASP A 804 -5.66 21.77 34.29
C ASP A 804 -4.95 21.39 32.99
N GLU A 805 -5.73 21.08 31.93
CA GLU A 805 -5.17 20.72 30.63
C GLU A 805 -4.68 21.94 29.85
N LEU A 806 -5.35 23.08 29.97
CA LEU A 806 -4.90 24.33 29.38
C LEU A 806 -3.61 24.79 30.03
N VAL A 807 -3.53 24.75 31.36
CA VAL A 807 -2.30 25.08 32.11
C VAL A 807 -1.15 24.14 31.77
N ALA A 808 -1.45 22.86 31.53
CA ALA A 808 -0.44 21.89 31.10
C ALA A 808 0.08 22.16 29.69
N LEU A 809 -0.77 22.68 28.78
CA LEU A 809 -0.37 23.07 27.42
C LEU A 809 0.41 24.38 27.38
N ASP A 810 -0.07 25.41 28.11
CA ASP A 810 0.46 26.76 28.09
C ASP A 810 0.60 27.28 29.54
N PRO A 811 1.65 26.89 30.30
CA PRO A 811 1.78 27.20 31.72
C PRO A 811 1.86 28.71 32.04
N ASP A 812 2.32 29.50 31.10
CA ASP A 812 2.56 30.94 31.27
C ASP A 812 1.39 31.83 30.78
N ALA A 813 0.30 31.24 30.28
CA ALA A 813 -0.78 31.97 29.62
C ALA A 813 -1.85 32.54 30.56
N GLY A 814 -1.79 32.26 31.90
CA GLY A 814 -2.73 32.79 32.90
C GLY A 814 -4.19 32.34 32.68
N TRP A 815 -4.37 31.09 32.25
CA TRP A 815 -5.70 30.55 31.88
C TRP A 815 -6.77 30.67 32.98
N PRO A 816 -6.53 30.28 34.27
CA PRO A 816 -7.59 30.31 35.27
C PRO A 816 -8.21 31.68 35.46
N GLU A 817 -7.36 32.73 35.66
CA GLU A 817 -7.85 34.09 35.88
C GLU A 817 -8.51 34.68 34.64
N ALA A 818 -8.02 34.30 33.42
CA ALA A 818 -8.59 34.79 32.18
C ALA A 818 -9.94 34.15 31.88
N LEU A 819 -10.11 32.86 32.20
CA LEU A 819 -11.39 32.14 32.03
C LEU A 819 -12.41 32.60 33.06
N ASP A 820 -12.02 32.82 34.32
CA ASP A 820 -12.91 33.42 35.33
C ASP A 820 -13.46 34.75 34.82
N ALA A 821 -12.59 35.63 34.31
CA ALA A 821 -12.99 36.91 33.76
C ALA A 821 -13.89 36.82 32.51
N TYR A 822 -13.68 35.81 31.65
CA TYR A 822 -14.54 35.54 30.51
C TYR A 822 -15.93 35.06 30.95
N TYR A 823 -16.00 34.06 31.84
CA TYR A 823 -17.25 33.51 32.34
C TYR A 823 -18.04 34.43 33.26
N ASP A 824 -17.38 35.47 33.85
CA ASP A 824 -18.06 36.58 34.53
C ASP A 824 -18.81 37.48 33.50
N ALA A 825 -18.39 37.51 32.24
CA ALA A 825 -18.96 38.35 31.19
C ALA A 825 -19.95 37.55 30.27
N HIS A 826 -19.67 36.27 30.04
CA HIS A 826 -20.41 35.43 29.07
C HIS A 826 -20.70 34.03 29.65
N ASP A 827 -21.88 33.49 29.38
CA ASP A 827 -22.33 32.21 29.92
C ASP A 827 -21.66 30.99 29.27
N ALA A 828 -21.15 31.11 28.05
CA ALA A 828 -20.60 29.98 27.29
C ALA A 828 -19.60 30.42 26.22
N ILE A 829 -18.75 29.50 25.77
CA ILE A 829 -17.87 29.64 24.59
C ILE A 829 -18.50 28.87 23.44
N GLY A 830 -18.71 29.52 22.30
CA GLY A 830 -19.21 28.91 21.09
C GLY A 830 -18.18 27.95 20.47
N THR A 831 -18.62 26.71 20.16
CA THR A 831 -17.77 25.68 19.52
C THR A 831 -18.36 25.16 18.19
N GLY A 832 -19.32 25.88 17.61
CA GLY A 832 -19.93 25.55 16.33
C GLY A 832 -19.04 25.84 15.13
N ALA A 833 -19.56 25.57 13.93
CA ALA A 833 -18.85 25.79 12.68
C ALA A 833 -18.49 27.26 12.44
N SER A 834 -19.37 28.20 12.86
CA SER A 834 -19.10 29.64 12.79
C SER A 834 -17.91 30.08 13.63
N ALA A 835 -17.76 29.52 14.84
CA ALA A 835 -16.65 29.79 15.74
C ALA A 835 -15.30 29.33 15.16
N ARG A 836 -15.34 28.31 14.34
CA ARG A 836 -14.16 27.72 13.66
C ARG A 836 -13.85 28.37 12.32
N SER A 837 -14.70 29.27 11.85
CA SER A 837 -14.53 29.96 10.55
C SER A 837 -13.16 30.65 10.43
N ALA A 838 -12.64 30.73 9.21
CA ALA A 838 -11.44 31.51 8.91
C ALA A 838 -11.58 33.00 9.26
N ALA A 839 -12.80 33.52 9.33
CA ALA A 839 -13.06 34.90 9.75
C ALA A 839 -12.79 35.16 11.24
N ARG A 840 -12.68 34.11 12.06
CA ARG A 840 -12.42 34.20 13.51
C ARG A 840 -10.94 34.14 13.86
N ILE A 841 -10.05 34.13 12.90
CA ILE A 841 -8.61 34.12 13.14
C ILE A 841 -7.94 35.29 12.43
N LEU A 842 -7.20 36.08 13.16
CA LEU A 842 -6.40 37.19 12.64
C LEU A 842 -4.93 36.78 12.67
N ILE A 843 -4.23 36.91 11.54
CA ILE A 843 -2.84 36.47 11.40
C ILE A 843 -2.01 37.62 10.84
N THR A 844 -0.91 37.91 11.53
CA THR A 844 0.15 38.83 11.07
C THR A 844 1.41 38.02 10.85
N GLU A 845 1.82 37.87 9.59
CA GLU A 845 2.98 37.07 9.21
C GLU A 845 4.27 37.87 9.27
N HIS A 846 5.28 37.31 9.95
CA HIS A 846 6.66 37.77 9.94
C HIS A 846 7.58 36.63 9.48
N PRO A 847 8.80 36.89 9.00
CA PRO A 847 9.68 35.89 8.41
C PRO A 847 10.05 34.72 9.34
N GLU A 848 10.12 34.96 10.65
CA GLU A 848 10.54 33.95 11.63
C GLU A 848 9.39 33.49 12.56
N ARG A 849 8.29 34.24 12.59
CA ARG A 849 7.15 33.96 13.47
C ARG A 849 5.86 34.55 12.91
N TRP A 850 4.73 34.00 13.29
CA TRP A 850 3.43 34.63 13.06
C TRP A 850 2.82 35.07 14.39
N GLN A 851 2.18 36.22 14.39
CA GLN A 851 1.29 36.65 15.48
C GLN A 851 -0.13 36.28 15.09
N VAL A 852 -0.81 35.58 15.97
CA VAL A 852 -2.12 35.02 15.70
C VAL A 852 -3.06 35.35 16.81
N ARG A 853 -4.28 35.78 16.49
CA ARG A 853 -5.38 35.94 17.42
C ARG A 853 -6.57 35.13 16.98
N GLN A 854 -7.04 34.22 17.84
CA GLN A 854 -8.27 33.47 17.67
C GLN A 854 -9.37 34.17 18.43
N ILE A 855 -10.36 34.69 17.73
CA ILE A 855 -11.54 35.33 18.31
C ILE A 855 -12.44 34.24 18.89
N ILE A 856 -12.90 34.46 20.13
CA ILE A 856 -13.87 33.59 20.80
C ILE A 856 -15.27 33.99 20.36
N GLU A 857 -16.10 33.02 20.08
CA GLU A 857 -17.52 33.22 19.78
C GLU A 857 -18.30 33.09 21.09
N ASP A 858 -18.96 34.16 21.47
CA ASP A 858 -19.81 34.26 22.64
C ASP A 858 -21.30 34.18 22.25
N PRO A 859 -22.22 33.82 23.18
CA PRO A 859 -23.66 33.71 22.89
C PRO A 859 -24.30 35.02 22.48
N GLU A 860 -23.76 36.16 22.95
CA GLU A 860 -24.24 37.51 22.69
C GLU A 860 -23.82 38.01 21.30
N GLY A 861 -22.76 37.46 20.73
CA GLY A 861 -22.21 37.85 19.43
C GLY A 861 -21.37 39.12 19.48
N ASP A 862 -20.82 39.46 20.63
CA ASP A 862 -19.99 40.66 20.84
C ASP A 862 -18.59 40.44 20.25
N HIS A 863 -18.08 39.23 20.30
CA HIS A 863 -16.77 38.77 19.74
C HIS A 863 -15.58 39.60 20.24
N ASP A 864 -15.65 40.05 21.51
CA ASP A 864 -14.71 40.98 22.09
C ASP A 864 -13.58 40.28 22.87
N TRP A 865 -13.54 38.96 22.92
CA TRP A 865 -12.48 38.17 23.50
C TRP A 865 -11.70 37.39 22.45
N GLY A 866 -10.41 37.16 22.73
CA GLY A 866 -9.55 36.38 21.83
C GLY A 866 -8.33 35.80 22.51
N ILE A 867 -7.87 34.65 22.00
CA ILE A 867 -6.63 34.00 22.39
C ILE A 867 -5.51 34.60 21.55
N ASP A 868 -4.58 35.29 22.18
CA ASP A 868 -3.37 35.80 21.55
C ASP A 868 -2.24 34.76 21.60
N ALA A 869 -1.60 34.52 20.47
CA ALA A 869 -0.54 33.53 20.37
C ALA A 869 0.56 33.94 19.38
N GLU A 870 1.74 33.38 19.55
CA GLU A 870 2.85 33.44 18.61
C GLU A 870 3.14 32.04 18.05
N VAL A 871 3.31 31.94 16.74
CA VAL A 871 3.72 30.71 16.08
C VAL A 871 5.19 30.79 15.75
N ASP A 872 5.99 29.90 16.31
CA ASP A 872 7.43 29.78 16.08
C ASP A 872 7.70 28.93 14.83
N LEU A 873 8.10 29.59 13.73
CA LEU A 873 8.31 28.88 12.46
C LEU A 873 9.55 28.00 12.46
N ALA A 874 10.59 28.37 13.22
CA ALA A 874 11.81 27.56 13.32
C ALA A 874 11.55 26.29 14.11
N ALA A 875 10.94 26.42 15.29
CA ALA A 875 10.55 25.27 16.10
C ALA A 875 9.54 24.38 15.36
N SER A 876 8.61 24.97 14.60
CA SER A 876 7.64 24.21 13.80
C SER A 876 8.29 23.34 12.71
N ARG A 877 9.37 23.85 12.07
CA ARG A 877 10.16 23.04 11.11
C ARG A 877 10.90 21.89 11.78
N ASP A 878 11.49 22.16 12.95
CA ASP A 878 12.28 21.16 13.66
C ASP A 878 11.40 20.06 14.28
N GLU A 879 10.19 20.39 14.72
CA GLU A 879 9.24 19.46 15.34
C GLU A 879 8.31 18.79 14.33
N GLY A 880 8.15 19.38 13.14
CA GLY A 880 7.23 18.88 12.10
C GLY A 880 5.75 19.07 12.45
N THR A 881 5.44 20.05 13.33
CA THR A 881 4.07 20.43 13.74
C THR A 881 4.01 21.93 13.99
N ALA A 882 2.80 22.51 14.09
CA ALA A 882 2.66 23.93 14.45
C ALA A 882 3.01 24.14 15.92
N VAL A 883 4.08 24.87 16.20
CA VAL A 883 4.47 25.24 17.56
C VAL A 883 3.85 26.58 17.89
N VAL A 884 2.76 26.55 18.67
CA VAL A 884 1.97 27.72 19.07
C VAL A 884 2.23 28.00 20.54
N ARG A 885 2.63 29.23 20.87
CA ARG A 885 2.81 29.71 22.23
C ARG A 885 1.74 30.74 22.54
N VAL A 886 0.83 30.40 23.44
CA VAL A 886 -0.25 31.30 23.85
C VAL A 886 0.29 32.35 24.82
N ALA A 887 -0.02 33.60 24.53
CA ALA A 887 0.30 34.75 25.40
C ALA A 887 -0.81 35.00 26.43
N GLY A 888 -2.05 34.65 26.13
CA GLY A 888 -3.17 34.77 27.04
C GLY A 888 -4.53 34.86 26.30
N LEU A 889 -5.60 34.77 27.09
CA LEU A 889 -6.97 35.06 26.65
C LEU A 889 -7.28 36.52 27.09
N ASN A 890 -7.48 37.39 26.13
CA ASN A 890 -7.60 38.82 26.41
C ASN A 890 -8.85 39.41 25.75
N ARG A 891 -9.46 40.39 26.40
CA ARG A 891 -10.52 41.23 25.82
C ARG A 891 -9.94 42.17 24.77
N LEU A 892 -10.68 42.44 23.69
CA LEU A 892 -10.28 43.33 22.59
C LEU A 892 -10.19 44.79 23.05
#